data_7ce405cd49fcac7190a75662050daeac
#
_entry.id   7ce405cd49fcac7190a75662050daeac
#
_cell.length_a   1.000
_cell.length_b   1.000
_cell.length_c   1.000
_cell.angle_alpha   90.00
_cell.angle_beta   90.00
_cell.angle_gamma   90.00
#
_symmetry.space_group_name_H-M   'P 1'
#
loop_
_entity.id
_entity.type
_entity.pdbx_description
1 polymer ?
#
loop_
_entity_poly.entity_id
_entity_poly.type
_entity_poly.pdbx_seq_one_letter_code
_entity_poly.pdbx_strand_id
1 'polypeptide(L)'
;MLTPHSQTATPIWPRIYGVVLALVGLVLLVGGIRLMTLGGSWYYLLAGAATLVAGVLFVRAKAKAGLLYLLVVIATVIWSLAEVGTSFWGLVPRLAPVLVLGLIAALAMRALRPSIKHIAMPAAAIQAIVCVAGAASIFTPHGTVENTANKGTNIVNDLPLVTDAKSEANSWKYYGGDAGNQRFAAFDQINTSNVNQLEVAWTYRTGAQTGGGNEDQNTPIQVGDSVYLCTPQNKVIALNAETGEEKWAFDPKANENKWWSRCRGVAYYEVPELQAAKKADPAAPAQQCQARIVTTDKDARMWSLDAKTGEVCQSFGDTGKGYTDLSKGMGQYQSFYYMPTSQPLIAGDRVIVGGWVWDGKKTEQPSGVVRAFSLIDGSLEWAWDLGNAATTKLPAEGETYTKGTPNFWSNGSFDPELGLIYLPLGNATPDFWGAHRTPAMNAYATTIVALKADSGREAWKFQTLRMDTWDYDNGTPPTLMDLPDGKGGVNKALVAATKTHQLFLLDRTNGQPLADVSEVPAPQTIMAGDAPAAATQPWSTGMPQVAPMHLSEQDMWGATMFDQLYCRIKFKQLRYDGPFTKMTDQMTLIYPGYYGGFNWGGHSFDPRTNMYYVNDMRMPQIGFLAPQDKAADILAKLKAEDGGHKSAWGTHAQEGTPYQSIRGAFNSFLGLPCHQPSWGNMTAIDMNTKTVAWQVPLGSVAGSKLGSVTMDLAVPVGMPSLSGPITTAGGLTFFAGSMDRYLRAFDNKTGEEVWKHRMPVGAQATPMSYLSPESGRQFVVVSAGGARMTQEKGDYVIAYALPKK
;
A
#
# COMPACT_ATOMS: atom_id res chain seq x y z
N MET A 1 -25.54 -35.18 -71.50
CA MET A 1 -25.34 -35.70 -70.10
C MET A 1 -25.05 -34.47 -69.17
N LEU A 2 -26.03 -34.06 -68.42
CA LEU A 2 -25.87 -33.02 -67.43
C LEU A 2 -25.37 -33.67 -66.16
N THR A 3 -24.12 -33.31 -65.72
CA THR A 3 -23.58 -33.76 -64.47
C THR A 3 -24.37 -33.14 -63.33
N PRO A 4 -24.84 -33.93 -62.35
CA PRO A 4 -25.51 -33.35 -61.19
C PRO A 4 -24.50 -32.56 -60.36
N HIS A 5 -24.74 -31.27 -60.16
CA HIS A 5 -24.05 -30.52 -59.16
C HIS A 5 -24.27 -31.16 -57.74
N SER A 6 -23.26 -31.81 -57.23
CA SER A 6 -23.27 -32.26 -55.82
C SER A 6 -23.52 -31.05 -54.94
N GLN A 7 -24.71 -30.97 -54.38
CA GLN A 7 -24.98 -30.01 -53.25
C GLN A 7 -24.13 -30.49 -52.09
N THR A 8 -22.97 -29.90 -51.88
CA THR A 8 -22.19 -30.11 -50.66
C THR A 8 -23.04 -29.62 -49.48
N ALA A 9 -23.40 -30.54 -48.61
CA ALA A 9 -24.18 -30.25 -47.43
C ALA A 9 -23.53 -29.07 -46.66
N THR A 10 -24.31 -28.03 -46.39
CA THR A 10 -23.80 -26.89 -45.62
C THR A 10 -23.35 -27.35 -44.25
N PRO A 11 -22.08 -27.05 -43.83
CA PRO A 11 -21.57 -27.52 -42.56
C PRO A 11 -22.43 -27.02 -41.38
N ILE A 12 -22.66 -27.87 -40.39
CA ILE A 12 -23.53 -27.57 -39.24
C ILE A 12 -22.88 -26.60 -38.24
N TRP A 13 -21.57 -26.58 -38.13
CA TRP A 13 -20.84 -25.82 -37.14
C TRP A 13 -21.08 -24.30 -37.21
N PRO A 14 -21.26 -23.62 -38.36
CA PRO A 14 -21.65 -22.19 -38.37
C PRO A 14 -23.01 -21.93 -37.74
N ARG A 15 -23.92 -22.89 -37.74
CA ARG A 15 -25.23 -22.75 -37.04
C ARG A 15 -25.06 -22.87 -35.56
N ILE A 16 -24.22 -23.78 -35.06
CA ILE A 16 -23.87 -23.93 -33.64
C ILE A 16 -23.19 -22.65 -33.15
N TYR A 17 -22.21 -22.15 -33.90
CA TYR A 17 -21.59 -20.85 -33.62
C TYR A 17 -22.61 -19.70 -33.56
N GLY A 18 -23.59 -19.71 -34.48
CA GLY A 18 -24.70 -18.76 -34.51
C GLY A 18 -25.51 -18.76 -33.22
N VAL A 19 -25.80 -19.92 -32.64
CA VAL A 19 -26.47 -20.03 -31.34
C VAL A 19 -25.63 -19.37 -30.22
N VAL A 20 -24.33 -19.71 -30.15
CA VAL A 20 -23.42 -19.11 -29.16
C VAL A 20 -23.38 -17.60 -29.34
N LEU A 21 -23.21 -17.10 -30.57
CA LEU A 21 -23.16 -15.67 -30.86
C LEU A 21 -24.48 -14.96 -30.51
N ALA A 22 -25.63 -15.59 -30.74
CA ALA A 22 -26.93 -15.07 -30.36
C ALA A 22 -27.09 -14.96 -28.86
N LEU A 23 -26.63 -15.94 -28.10
CA LEU A 23 -26.63 -15.89 -26.62
C LEU A 23 -25.71 -14.77 -26.09
N VAL A 24 -24.51 -14.65 -26.64
CA VAL A 24 -23.58 -13.53 -26.32
C VAL A 24 -24.27 -12.19 -26.60
N GLY A 25 -24.85 -12.02 -27.78
CA GLY A 25 -25.58 -10.82 -28.18
C GLY A 25 -26.77 -10.50 -27.27
N LEU A 26 -27.52 -11.52 -26.83
CA LEU A 26 -28.62 -11.34 -25.89
C LEU A 26 -28.15 -10.84 -24.52
N VAL A 27 -27.11 -11.42 -23.97
CA VAL A 27 -26.54 -10.97 -22.66
C VAL A 27 -26.04 -9.53 -22.77
N LEU A 28 -25.31 -9.19 -23.85
CA LEU A 28 -24.84 -7.82 -24.06
C LEU A 28 -26.00 -6.84 -24.26
N LEU A 29 -27.05 -7.24 -25.00
CA LEU A 29 -28.25 -6.41 -25.23
C LEU A 29 -28.96 -6.11 -23.90
N VAL A 30 -29.25 -7.14 -23.09
CA VAL A 30 -29.96 -6.99 -21.80
C VAL A 30 -29.15 -6.15 -20.84
N GLY A 31 -27.86 -6.46 -20.68
CA GLY A 31 -26.94 -5.67 -19.85
C GLY A 31 -26.74 -4.25 -20.37
N GLY A 32 -26.69 -4.07 -21.70
CA GLY A 32 -26.60 -2.77 -22.36
C GLY A 32 -27.83 -1.91 -22.14
N ILE A 33 -29.06 -2.48 -22.18
CA ILE A 33 -30.29 -1.78 -21.78
C ILE A 33 -30.19 -1.32 -20.34
N ARG A 34 -29.78 -2.20 -19.42
CA ARG A 34 -29.61 -1.85 -18.00
C ARG A 34 -28.60 -0.73 -17.81
N LEU A 35 -27.43 -0.80 -18.47
CA LEU A 35 -26.41 0.22 -18.38
C LEU A 35 -26.91 1.57 -18.91
N MET A 36 -27.56 1.57 -20.05
CA MET A 36 -28.18 2.77 -20.65
C MET A 36 -29.22 3.42 -19.72
N THR A 37 -30.09 2.65 -19.09
CA THR A 37 -31.10 3.16 -18.13
C THR A 37 -30.47 3.82 -16.90
N LEU A 38 -29.22 3.49 -16.58
CA LEU A 38 -28.42 4.09 -15.52
C LEU A 38 -27.60 5.32 -16.02
N GLY A 39 -27.79 5.75 -17.26
CA GLY A 39 -27.02 6.86 -17.86
C GLY A 39 -25.60 6.46 -18.26
N GLY A 40 -25.35 5.18 -18.54
CA GLY A 40 -24.05 4.69 -19.01
C GLY A 40 -23.99 4.54 -20.53
N SER A 41 -22.91 3.91 -21.02
CA SER A 41 -22.56 3.77 -22.44
C SER A 41 -23.65 3.02 -23.24
N TRP A 42 -23.99 3.58 -24.40
CA TRP A 42 -24.92 2.99 -25.37
C TRP A 42 -24.30 1.84 -26.19
N TYR A 43 -22.96 1.73 -26.16
CA TYR A 43 -22.23 0.78 -26.96
C TYR A 43 -22.76 -0.65 -26.81
N TYR A 44 -22.93 -1.13 -25.57
CA TYR A 44 -23.34 -2.53 -25.30
C TYR A 44 -24.74 -2.85 -25.82
N LEU A 45 -25.65 -1.88 -25.82
CA LEU A 45 -26.97 -2.00 -26.41
C LEU A 45 -26.88 -2.25 -27.92
N LEU A 46 -26.14 -1.38 -28.62
CA LEU A 46 -26.03 -1.43 -30.08
C LEU A 46 -25.21 -2.65 -30.55
N ALA A 47 -24.06 -2.90 -29.93
CA ALA A 47 -23.23 -4.04 -30.22
C ALA A 47 -23.94 -5.36 -29.89
N GLY A 48 -24.69 -5.43 -28.78
CA GLY A 48 -25.47 -6.59 -28.38
C GLY A 48 -26.59 -6.89 -29.38
N ALA A 49 -27.33 -5.87 -29.80
CA ALA A 49 -28.39 -6.01 -30.83
C ALA A 49 -27.83 -6.53 -32.16
N ALA A 50 -26.74 -5.91 -32.66
CA ALA A 50 -26.10 -6.32 -33.91
C ALA A 50 -25.52 -7.74 -33.82
N THR A 51 -24.89 -8.09 -32.70
CA THR A 51 -24.35 -9.44 -32.42
C THR A 51 -25.46 -10.49 -32.37
N LEU A 52 -26.60 -10.20 -31.73
CA LEU A 52 -27.76 -11.07 -31.66
C LEU A 52 -28.32 -11.34 -33.10
N VAL A 53 -28.49 -10.29 -33.90
CA VAL A 53 -28.94 -10.41 -35.28
C VAL A 53 -27.95 -11.23 -36.13
N ALA A 54 -26.63 -10.98 -35.97
CA ALA A 54 -25.62 -11.78 -36.67
C ALA A 54 -25.69 -13.26 -36.26
N GLY A 55 -25.89 -13.58 -34.97
CA GLY A 55 -26.08 -14.94 -34.47
C GLY A 55 -27.29 -15.62 -35.11
N VAL A 56 -28.46 -14.96 -35.12
CA VAL A 56 -29.68 -15.48 -35.75
C VAL A 56 -29.49 -15.73 -37.25
N LEU A 57 -28.77 -14.85 -37.94
CA LEU A 57 -28.44 -15.04 -39.36
C LEU A 57 -27.52 -16.23 -39.59
N PHE A 58 -26.54 -16.50 -38.69
CA PHE A 58 -25.69 -17.71 -38.77
C PHE A 58 -26.50 -19.00 -38.52
N VAL A 59 -27.44 -18.98 -37.55
CA VAL A 59 -28.35 -20.11 -37.32
C VAL A 59 -29.15 -20.43 -38.61
N ARG A 60 -29.55 -19.37 -39.35
CA ARG A 60 -30.23 -19.49 -40.67
C ARG A 60 -29.27 -19.77 -41.83
N ALA A 61 -28.00 -20.08 -41.57
CA ALA A 61 -26.96 -20.31 -42.56
C ALA A 61 -26.78 -19.19 -43.61
N LYS A 62 -26.93 -17.91 -43.17
CA LYS A 62 -26.78 -16.76 -44.08
C LYS A 62 -25.36 -16.19 -43.94
N ALA A 63 -24.54 -16.26 -44.99
CA ALA A 63 -23.15 -15.74 -44.98
C ALA A 63 -23.07 -14.22 -44.69
N LYS A 64 -24.13 -13.44 -44.94
CA LYS A 64 -24.22 -12.01 -44.56
C LYS A 64 -24.06 -11.76 -43.06
N ALA A 65 -24.29 -12.80 -42.23
CA ALA A 65 -24.03 -12.76 -40.81
C ALA A 65 -22.57 -12.38 -40.48
N GLY A 66 -21.62 -12.98 -41.22
CA GLY A 66 -20.20 -12.66 -41.00
C GLY A 66 -19.83 -11.23 -41.36
N LEU A 67 -20.41 -10.67 -42.41
CA LEU A 67 -20.21 -9.25 -42.77
C LEU A 67 -20.77 -8.32 -41.70
N LEU A 68 -21.96 -8.62 -41.18
CA LEU A 68 -22.54 -7.85 -40.09
C LEU A 68 -21.64 -7.89 -38.84
N TYR A 69 -21.14 -9.08 -38.47
CA TYR A 69 -20.26 -9.19 -37.29
C TYR A 69 -18.89 -8.52 -37.50
N LEU A 70 -18.32 -8.55 -38.71
CA LEU A 70 -17.13 -7.77 -39.03
C LEU A 70 -17.36 -6.26 -38.89
N LEU A 71 -18.55 -5.75 -39.20
CA LEU A 71 -18.92 -4.36 -38.91
C LEU A 71 -18.95 -4.09 -37.40
N VAL A 72 -19.47 -5.06 -36.59
CA VAL A 72 -19.40 -4.97 -35.12
C VAL A 72 -17.95 -4.90 -34.65
N VAL A 73 -17.06 -5.72 -35.18
CA VAL A 73 -15.62 -5.68 -34.84
C VAL A 73 -15.04 -4.30 -35.15
N ILE A 74 -15.27 -3.75 -36.35
CA ILE A 74 -14.74 -2.44 -36.73
C ILE A 74 -15.31 -1.33 -35.84
N ALA A 75 -16.61 -1.32 -35.59
CA ALA A 75 -17.25 -0.36 -34.69
C ALA A 75 -16.71 -0.45 -33.28
N THR A 76 -16.46 -1.68 -32.78
CA THR A 76 -15.85 -1.91 -31.46
C THR A 76 -14.43 -1.37 -31.37
N VAL A 77 -13.62 -1.58 -32.40
CA VAL A 77 -12.26 -1.02 -32.44
C VAL A 77 -12.30 0.49 -32.37
N ILE A 78 -13.13 1.14 -33.19
CA ILE A 78 -13.26 2.60 -33.22
C ILE A 78 -13.73 3.11 -31.85
N TRP A 79 -14.79 2.53 -31.28
CA TRP A 79 -15.29 2.89 -29.97
C TRP A 79 -14.26 2.70 -28.87
N SER A 80 -13.54 1.56 -28.88
CA SER A 80 -12.53 1.27 -27.86
C SER A 80 -11.38 2.27 -27.88
N LEU A 81 -10.89 2.62 -29.07
CA LEU A 81 -9.83 3.63 -29.25
C LEU A 81 -10.31 5.03 -28.85
N ALA A 82 -11.57 5.37 -29.12
CA ALA A 82 -12.14 6.65 -28.70
C ALA A 82 -12.33 6.75 -27.19
N GLU A 83 -12.61 5.61 -26.51
CA GLU A 83 -12.91 5.59 -25.08
C GLU A 83 -11.66 5.50 -24.20
N VAL A 84 -10.68 4.65 -24.57
CA VAL A 84 -9.48 4.36 -23.73
C VAL A 84 -8.15 4.58 -24.47
N GLY A 85 -8.18 5.14 -25.67
CA GLY A 85 -6.98 5.35 -26.49
C GLY A 85 -6.23 4.04 -26.74
N THR A 86 -4.92 4.06 -26.52
CA THR A 86 -4.02 2.92 -26.70
C THR A 86 -3.71 2.18 -25.38
N SER A 87 -4.47 2.42 -24.32
CA SER A 87 -4.29 1.71 -23.04
C SER A 87 -4.48 0.20 -23.23
N PHE A 88 -3.41 -0.57 -23.06
CA PHE A 88 -3.44 -2.02 -23.26
C PHE A 88 -4.52 -2.68 -22.41
N TRP A 89 -4.49 -2.46 -21.11
CA TRP A 89 -5.46 -3.07 -20.19
C TRP A 89 -6.89 -2.59 -20.43
N GLY A 90 -7.06 -1.35 -20.83
CA GLY A 90 -8.36 -0.82 -21.26
C GLY A 90 -8.90 -1.52 -22.51
N LEU A 91 -8.05 -1.87 -23.46
CA LEU A 91 -8.41 -2.54 -24.72
C LEU A 91 -8.69 -4.03 -24.56
N VAL A 92 -8.03 -4.73 -23.63
CA VAL A 92 -8.17 -6.19 -23.45
C VAL A 92 -9.62 -6.65 -23.35
N PRO A 93 -10.45 -6.23 -22.39
CA PRO A 93 -11.82 -6.70 -22.26
C PRO A 93 -12.72 -6.25 -23.41
N ARG A 94 -12.38 -5.15 -24.09
CA ARG A 94 -13.16 -4.58 -25.20
C ARG A 94 -12.90 -5.31 -26.50
N LEU A 95 -11.64 -5.65 -26.80
CA LEU A 95 -11.23 -6.16 -28.11
C LEU A 95 -11.02 -7.65 -28.11
N ALA A 96 -10.37 -8.27 -27.10
CA ALA A 96 -9.98 -9.66 -27.17
C ALA A 96 -11.18 -10.61 -27.42
N PRO A 97 -12.30 -10.55 -26.69
CA PRO A 97 -13.44 -11.42 -26.96
C PRO A 97 -14.09 -11.14 -28.31
N VAL A 98 -14.17 -9.87 -28.72
CA VAL A 98 -14.81 -9.48 -30.00
C VAL A 98 -13.98 -9.93 -31.19
N LEU A 99 -12.65 -9.85 -31.11
CA LEU A 99 -11.73 -10.32 -32.17
C LEU A 99 -11.75 -11.84 -32.29
N VAL A 100 -11.76 -12.59 -31.17
CA VAL A 100 -11.88 -14.04 -31.16
C VAL A 100 -13.18 -14.48 -31.80
N LEU A 101 -14.30 -13.90 -31.41
CA LEU A 101 -15.60 -14.17 -32.02
C LEU A 101 -15.62 -13.73 -33.52
N GLY A 102 -14.97 -12.61 -33.85
CA GLY A 102 -14.87 -12.16 -35.23
C GLY A 102 -14.03 -13.06 -36.13
N LEU A 103 -12.95 -13.64 -35.59
CA LEU A 103 -12.15 -14.65 -36.28
C LEU A 103 -13.02 -15.87 -36.63
N ILE A 104 -13.79 -16.39 -35.67
CA ILE A 104 -14.70 -17.51 -35.88
C ILE A 104 -15.79 -17.14 -36.87
N ALA A 105 -16.35 -15.89 -36.77
CA ALA A 105 -17.35 -15.40 -37.71
C ALA A 105 -16.85 -15.35 -39.17
N ALA A 106 -15.62 -14.90 -39.37
CA ALA A 106 -14.98 -14.88 -40.70
C ALA A 106 -14.79 -16.31 -41.30
N LEU A 107 -14.35 -17.25 -40.48
CA LEU A 107 -14.24 -18.66 -40.87
C LEU A 107 -15.61 -19.29 -41.15
N ALA A 108 -16.64 -18.98 -40.33
CA ALA A 108 -18.01 -19.46 -40.54
C ALA A 108 -18.61 -18.87 -41.82
N MET A 109 -18.36 -17.59 -42.09
CA MET A 109 -18.79 -16.95 -43.34
C MET A 109 -18.21 -17.62 -44.57
N ARG A 110 -16.88 -17.95 -44.55
CA ARG A 110 -16.22 -18.71 -45.62
C ARG A 110 -16.82 -20.11 -45.80
N ALA A 111 -17.09 -20.82 -44.71
CA ALA A 111 -17.68 -22.15 -44.76
C ALA A 111 -19.09 -22.16 -45.38
N LEU A 112 -19.89 -21.13 -45.13
CA LEU A 112 -21.22 -20.96 -45.71
C LEU A 112 -21.18 -20.48 -47.17
N ARG A 113 -20.16 -19.74 -47.57
CA ARG A 113 -20.03 -19.17 -48.93
C ARG A 113 -18.55 -19.08 -49.34
N PRO A 114 -17.97 -20.15 -49.95
CA PRO A 114 -16.56 -20.21 -50.36
C PRO A 114 -16.13 -19.11 -51.34
N SER A 115 -17.04 -18.54 -52.12
CA SER A 115 -16.74 -17.47 -53.07
C SER A 115 -16.25 -16.15 -52.44
N ILE A 116 -16.53 -15.92 -51.15
CA ILE A 116 -16.12 -14.72 -50.43
C ILE A 116 -14.82 -14.90 -49.62
N LYS A 117 -14.01 -15.91 -49.98
CA LYS A 117 -12.69 -16.19 -49.34
C LYS A 117 -11.76 -14.97 -49.34
N HIS A 118 -11.82 -14.11 -50.35
CA HIS A 118 -11.02 -12.89 -50.50
C HIS A 118 -11.32 -11.81 -49.45
N ILE A 119 -12.49 -11.87 -48.75
CA ILE A 119 -12.82 -11.03 -47.60
C ILE A 119 -12.62 -11.80 -46.30
N ALA A 120 -13.10 -13.04 -46.24
CA ALA A 120 -13.10 -13.86 -45.04
C ALA A 120 -11.69 -14.21 -44.53
N MET A 121 -10.80 -14.60 -45.44
CA MET A 121 -9.46 -15.04 -45.04
C MET A 121 -8.56 -13.88 -44.57
N PRO A 122 -8.46 -12.74 -45.25
CA PRO A 122 -7.75 -11.57 -44.71
C PRO A 122 -8.31 -11.09 -43.36
N ALA A 123 -9.63 -11.05 -43.23
CA ALA A 123 -10.26 -10.64 -41.96
C ALA A 123 -9.91 -11.63 -40.81
N ALA A 124 -9.95 -12.96 -41.11
CA ALA A 124 -9.54 -13.94 -40.12
C ALA A 124 -8.05 -13.84 -39.76
N ALA A 125 -7.18 -13.67 -40.77
CA ALA A 125 -5.75 -13.55 -40.58
C ALA A 125 -5.38 -12.34 -39.73
N ILE A 126 -5.93 -11.16 -40.02
CA ILE A 126 -5.70 -9.93 -39.27
C ILE A 126 -6.12 -10.12 -37.80
N GLN A 127 -7.32 -10.64 -37.55
CA GLN A 127 -7.81 -10.86 -36.21
C GLN A 127 -6.96 -11.91 -35.44
N ALA A 128 -6.53 -12.97 -36.11
CA ALA A 128 -5.63 -13.95 -35.48
C ALA A 128 -4.27 -13.34 -35.11
N ILE A 129 -3.67 -12.54 -36.00
CA ILE A 129 -2.41 -11.86 -35.76
C ILE A 129 -2.55 -10.91 -34.53
N VAL A 130 -3.62 -10.09 -34.50
CA VAL A 130 -3.85 -9.17 -33.39
C VAL A 130 -4.09 -9.93 -32.08
N CYS A 131 -4.84 -11.02 -32.09
CA CYS A 131 -5.05 -11.87 -30.90
C CYS A 131 -3.73 -12.48 -30.40
N VAL A 132 -2.89 -13.02 -31.29
CA VAL A 132 -1.59 -13.60 -30.94
C VAL A 132 -0.64 -12.53 -30.40
N ALA A 133 -0.56 -11.38 -31.06
CA ALA A 133 0.27 -10.26 -30.62
C ALA A 133 -0.19 -9.73 -29.26
N GLY A 134 -1.50 -9.57 -29.05
CA GLY A 134 -2.06 -9.16 -27.77
C GLY A 134 -1.80 -10.19 -26.67
N ALA A 135 -1.95 -11.47 -26.95
CA ALA A 135 -1.65 -12.54 -26.00
C ALA A 135 -0.16 -12.60 -25.62
N ALA A 136 0.73 -12.38 -26.58
CA ALA A 136 2.18 -12.29 -26.29
C ALA A 136 2.51 -11.03 -25.45
N SER A 137 1.89 -9.91 -25.80
CA SER A 137 2.11 -8.63 -25.11
C SER A 137 1.60 -8.61 -23.66
N ILE A 138 0.69 -9.52 -23.25
CA ILE A 138 0.15 -9.56 -21.88
C ILE A 138 1.23 -9.82 -20.82
N PHE A 139 2.38 -10.40 -21.22
CA PHE A 139 3.51 -10.69 -20.35
C PHE A 139 4.53 -9.55 -20.26
N THR A 140 4.31 -8.44 -20.97
CA THR A 140 5.15 -7.24 -20.86
C THR A 140 4.52 -6.23 -19.93
N PRO A 141 5.31 -5.39 -19.22
CA PRO A 141 4.77 -4.30 -18.42
C PRO A 141 4.02 -3.30 -19.30
N HIS A 142 2.83 -2.90 -18.88
CA HIS A 142 2.01 -1.86 -19.54
C HIS A 142 1.70 -0.72 -18.58
N GLY A 143 1.51 0.48 -19.11
CA GLY A 143 1.31 1.68 -18.31
C GLY A 143 2.60 2.19 -17.68
N THR A 144 3.75 1.79 -18.23
CA THR A 144 5.05 2.33 -17.82
C THR A 144 5.17 3.78 -18.27
N VAL A 145 5.78 4.59 -17.41
CA VAL A 145 6.19 5.96 -17.73
C VAL A 145 7.71 6.00 -17.69
N GLU A 146 8.31 6.55 -18.72
CA GLU A 146 9.74 6.83 -18.77
C GLU A 146 9.92 8.26 -19.27
N ASN A 147 10.50 9.09 -18.40
CA ASN A 147 10.84 10.46 -18.79
C ASN A 147 12.31 10.49 -19.21
N THR A 148 12.55 10.40 -20.50
CA THR A 148 13.91 10.38 -21.07
C THR A 148 14.70 11.67 -20.83
N ALA A 149 14.02 12.79 -20.58
CA ALA A 149 14.66 14.05 -20.23
C ALA A 149 15.18 14.09 -18.79
N ASN A 150 14.68 13.20 -17.92
CA ASN A 150 14.94 13.22 -16.50
C ASN A 150 15.32 11.82 -15.98
N LYS A 151 16.43 11.30 -16.46
CA LYS A 151 16.90 9.95 -16.08
C LYS A 151 17.54 9.86 -14.68
N GLY A 152 17.47 10.93 -13.86
CA GLY A 152 17.92 10.92 -12.45
C GLY A 152 19.31 10.36 -12.25
N THR A 153 20.23 10.59 -13.21
CA THR A 153 21.46 9.82 -13.30
C THR A 153 22.69 10.53 -12.75
N ASN A 154 22.57 11.82 -12.46
CA ASN A 154 23.70 12.59 -12.00
C ASN A 154 23.72 12.59 -10.47
N ILE A 155 24.87 12.21 -9.92
CA ILE A 155 25.15 12.44 -8.50
C ILE A 155 25.16 13.96 -8.32
N VAL A 156 24.22 14.46 -7.53
CA VAL A 156 24.06 15.88 -7.21
C VAL A 156 24.86 16.24 -5.97
N ASN A 157 24.92 15.28 -5.02
CA ASN A 157 25.60 15.42 -3.74
C ASN A 157 26.68 14.36 -3.62
N ASP A 158 27.93 14.77 -3.41
CA ASP A 158 29.05 13.86 -3.21
C ASP A 158 29.11 13.36 -1.75
N LEU A 159 28.10 12.60 -1.38
CA LEU A 159 28.05 11.95 -0.07
C LEU A 159 28.93 10.71 -0.07
N PRO A 160 29.78 10.53 0.97
CA PRO A 160 30.71 9.42 1.03
C PRO A 160 29.99 8.07 1.13
N LEU A 161 30.55 7.08 0.44
CA LEU A 161 30.14 5.69 0.62
C LEU A 161 30.65 5.17 1.98
N VAL A 162 29.84 4.37 2.63
CA VAL A 162 30.27 3.62 3.80
C VAL A 162 31.00 2.36 3.34
N THR A 163 32.29 2.32 3.51
CA THR A 163 33.18 1.20 3.14
C THR A 163 33.73 0.46 4.36
N ASP A 164 33.77 1.12 5.52
CA ASP A 164 34.16 0.49 6.78
C ASP A 164 32.93 -0.12 7.47
N ALA A 165 32.86 -1.43 7.43
CA ALA A 165 31.77 -2.20 8.04
C ALA A 165 31.73 -2.09 9.59
N LYS A 166 32.80 -1.58 10.22
CA LYS A 166 32.86 -1.36 11.67
C LYS A 166 32.54 0.08 12.07
N SER A 167 32.36 0.97 11.11
CA SER A 167 31.95 2.35 11.37
C SER A 167 30.54 2.45 11.90
N GLU A 168 30.24 3.48 12.70
CA GLU A 168 28.86 3.76 13.14
C GLU A 168 27.93 4.08 11.97
N ALA A 169 28.45 4.61 10.87
CA ALA A 169 27.70 4.88 9.65
C ALA A 169 27.16 3.61 8.96
N ASN A 170 27.68 2.43 9.31
CA ASN A 170 27.15 1.13 8.86
C ASN A 170 25.87 0.70 9.61
N SER A 171 25.41 1.43 10.61
CA SER A 171 24.27 1.00 11.43
C SER A 171 22.93 1.36 10.78
N TRP A 172 22.02 0.38 10.77
CA TRP A 172 20.59 0.61 10.44
C TRP A 172 19.81 0.70 11.76
N LYS A 173 19.94 1.83 12.49
CA LYS A 173 19.43 1.99 13.87
C LYS A 173 17.94 2.30 13.96
N TYR A 174 17.32 2.79 12.90
CA TYR A 174 15.93 3.24 12.87
C TYR A 174 15.12 2.42 11.88
N TYR A 175 13.80 2.49 11.98
CA TYR A 175 12.88 1.86 11.04
C TYR A 175 13.17 2.22 9.57
N GLY A 176 13.49 3.46 9.31
CA GLY A 176 13.87 3.97 7.99
C GLY A 176 15.39 4.05 7.75
N GLY A 177 16.21 3.31 8.50
CA GLY A 177 17.67 3.36 8.40
C GLY A 177 18.28 4.49 9.23
N ASP A 178 17.76 5.69 9.06
CA ASP A 178 18.12 6.89 9.80
C ASP A 178 16.90 7.51 10.52
N ALA A 179 17.14 8.56 11.31
CA ALA A 179 16.09 9.27 12.03
C ALA A 179 15.11 10.03 11.11
N GLY A 180 15.53 10.34 9.88
CA GLY A 180 14.74 11.03 8.84
C GLY A 180 13.88 10.10 7.99
N ASN A 181 13.94 8.79 8.21
CA ASN A 181 13.23 7.76 7.41
C ASN A 181 13.57 7.78 5.92
N GLN A 182 14.84 8.02 5.56
CA GLN A 182 15.27 8.07 4.15
C GLN A 182 15.33 6.70 3.49
N ARG A 183 15.46 5.61 4.25
CA ARG A 183 15.55 4.22 3.75
C ARG A 183 16.63 4.06 2.68
N PHE A 184 17.73 4.76 2.86
CA PHE A 184 18.89 4.75 2.01
C PHE A 184 20.05 4.05 2.70
N ALA A 185 20.72 3.15 1.97
CA ALA A 185 21.95 2.50 2.40
C ALA A 185 23.12 3.00 1.55
N ALA A 186 24.08 3.66 2.18
CA ALA A 186 25.24 4.25 1.50
C ALA A 186 26.31 3.20 1.08
N PHE A 187 25.86 2.01 0.62
CA PHE A 187 26.69 0.88 0.19
C PHE A 187 26.48 0.60 -1.29
N ASP A 188 27.54 0.21 -2.01
CA ASP A 188 27.54 -0.06 -3.44
C ASP A 188 28.13 -1.41 -3.85
N GLN A 189 28.45 -2.29 -2.87
CA GLN A 189 28.97 -3.64 -3.19
C GLN A 189 27.99 -4.45 -4.03
N ILE A 190 26.68 -4.37 -3.69
CA ILE A 190 25.60 -4.92 -4.50
C ILE A 190 25.14 -3.79 -5.42
N ASN A 191 25.31 -3.97 -6.72
CA ASN A 191 25.00 -2.96 -7.72
C ASN A 191 24.42 -3.58 -9.00
N THR A 192 24.07 -2.77 -9.97
CA THR A 192 23.42 -3.20 -11.21
C THR A 192 24.23 -4.22 -12.03
N SER A 193 25.54 -4.27 -11.88
CA SER A 193 26.41 -5.20 -12.61
C SER A 193 26.52 -6.59 -12.00
N ASN A 194 26.20 -6.75 -10.71
CA ASN A 194 26.41 -8.00 -9.98
C ASN A 194 25.17 -8.50 -9.20
N VAL A 195 24.07 -7.75 -9.18
CA VAL A 195 22.86 -8.12 -8.45
C VAL A 195 22.28 -9.47 -8.87
N ASN A 196 22.52 -9.91 -10.11
CA ASN A 196 22.15 -11.22 -10.62
C ASN A 196 22.85 -12.39 -9.92
N GLN A 197 23.92 -12.11 -9.17
CA GLN A 197 24.69 -13.11 -8.40
C GLN A 197 24.22 -13.21 -6.94
N LEU A 198 23.19 -12.44 -6.54
CA LEU A 198 22.66 -12.52 -5.17
C LEU A 198 22.09 -13.91 -4.89
N GLU A 199 22.49 -14.45 -3.75
CA GLU A 199 22.02 -15.71 -3.22
C GLU A 199 21.51 -15.56 -1.78
N VAL A 200 20.75 -16.52 -1.29
CA VAL A 200 20.34 -16.58 0.11
C VAL A 200 21.57 -16.92 0.95
N ALA A 201 22.02 -15.97 1.77
CA ALA A 201 23.15 -16.14 2.68
C ALA A 201 22.77 -16.92 3.92
N TRP A 202 21.60 -16.60 4.50
CA TRP A 202 21.04 -17.31 5.63
C TRP A 202 19.51 -17.12 5.71
N THR A 203 18.86 -18.04 6.41
CA THR A 203 17.43 -17.96 6.71
C THR A 203 17.21 -18.33 8.18
N TYR A 204 16.43 -17.50 8.87
CA TYR A 204 16.02 -17.76 10.24
C TYR A 204 14.50 -17.93 10.33
N ARG A 205 14.03 -18.78 11.24
CA ARG A 205 12.61 -19.03 11.52
C ARG A 205 12.26 -18.48 12.90
N THR A 206 11.42 -17.45 12.96
CA THR A 206 11.06 -16.77 14.22
C THR A 206 10.10 -17.58 15.09
N GLY A 207 9.45 -18.60 14.55
CA GLY A 207 8.38 -19.32 15.21
C GLY A 207 7.10 -18.51 15.38
N ALA A 208 7.01 -17.33 14.74
CA ALA A 208 5.86 -16.45 14.85
C ALA A 208 4.61 -17.03 14.18
N GLN A 209 3.48 -16.88 14.84
CA GLN A 209 2.19 -17.23 14.25
C GLN A 209 1.65 -16.03 13.46
N THR A 210 1.58 -16.16 12.15
CA THR A 210 0.99 -15.18 11.23
C THR A 210 -0.36 -15.65 10.70
N GLY A 211 -1.21 -14.72 10.24
CA GLY A 211 -2.59 -14.99 9.84
C GLY A 211 -3.60 -14.77 10.97
N GLY A 212 -4.89 -14.82 10.66
CA GLY A 212 -5.95 -14.57 11.64
C GLY A 212 -5.96 -13.16 12.25
N GLY A 213 -5.38 -12.19 11.55
CA GLY A 213 -5.19 -10.81 12.03
C GLY A 213 -3.76 -10.51 12.49
N ASN A 214 -2.91 -11.53 12.68
CA ASN A 214 -1.49 -11.34 13.00
C ASN A 214 -0.69 -11.10 11.73
N GLU A 215 0.07 -10.01 11.68
CA GLU A 215 0.85 -9.64 10.50
C GLU A 215 2.30 -9.34 10.87
N ASP A 216 3.23 -9.99 10.18
CA ASP A 216 4.63 -9.63 10.25
C ASP A 216 4.86 -8.36 9.41
N GLN A 217 5.14 -7.27 10.11
CA GLN A 217 5.41 -5.95 9.53
C GLN A 217 6.79 -5.44 9.93
N ASN A 218 7.61 -6.30 10.49
CA ASN A 218 8.86 -5.93 11.10
C ASN A 218 9.92 -5.56 10.06
N THR A 219 10.48 -4.36 10.16
CA THR A 219 11.77 -4.01 9.57
C THR A 219 12.83 -4.24 10.64
N PRO A 220 13.77 -5.19 10.46
CA PRO A 220 14.86 -5.39 11.40
C PRO A 220 15.76 -4.15 11.49
N ILE A 221 16.44 -3.98 12.62
CA ILE A 221 17.55 -3.01 12.74
C ILE A 221 18.86 -3.78 12.88
N GLN A 222 19.96 -3.16 12.46
CA GLN A 222 21.30 -3.72 12.60
C GLN A 222 22.21 -2.74 13.31
N VAL A 223 22.90 -3.21 14.37
CA VAL A 223 23.93 -2.46 15.08
C VAL A 223 25.08 -3.41 15.43
N GLY A 224 26.27 -3.05 15.04
CA GLY A 224 27.46 -3.90 15.22
C GLY A 224 27.26 -5.26 14.54
N ASP A 225 27.54 -6.34 15.27
CA ASP A 225 27.42 -7.71 14.79
C ASP A 225 26.01 -8.34 15.02
N SER A 226 25.00 -7.54 15.30
CA SER A 226 23.67 -8.00 15.67
C SER A 226 22.57 -7.40 14.82
N VAL A 227 21.62 -8.25 14.42
CA VAL A 227 20.36 -7.88 13.81
C VAL A 227 19.25 -8.08 14.84
N TYR A 228 18.48 -7.05 15.13
CA TYR A 228 17.39 -7.10 16.10
C TYR A 228 16.05 -6.99 15.39
N LEU A 229 15.10 -7.79 15.80
CA LEU A 229 13.78 -7.85 15.21
C LEU A 229 12.70 -8.14 16.25
N CYS A 230 11.45 -7.88 15.90
CA CYS A 230 10.31 -8.30 16.70
C CYS A 230 9.31 -9.13 15.87
N THR A 231 8.54 -9.94 16.55
CA THR A 231 7.47 -10.75 15.95
C THR A 231 6.09 -10.09 16.14
N PRO A 232 5.05 -10.52 15.40
CA PRO A 232 3.68 -10.06 15.67
C PRO A 232 3.23 -10.27 17.13
N GLN A 233 3.78 -11.27 17.82
CA GLN A 233 3.52 -11.56 19.25
C GLN A 233 4.38 -10.73 20.20
N ASN A 234 5.14 -9.76 19.67
CA ASN A 234 6.06 -8.89 20.39
C ASN A 234 7.27 -9.60 21.05
N LYS A 235 7.61 -10.82 20.62
CA LYS A 235 8.93 -11.38 20.95
C LYS A 235 10.01 -10.54 20.29
N VAL A 236 11.09 -10.28 21.01
CA VAL A 236 12.30 -9.63 20.47
C VAL A 236 13.37 -10.70 20.30
N ILE A 237 14.04 -10.65 19.16
CA ILE A 237 15.07 -11.64 18.80
C ILE A 237 16.30 -10.88 18.31
N ALA A 238 17.48 -11.31 18.77
CA ALA A 238 18.76 -10.86 18.24
C ALA A 238 19.44 -12.00 17.50
N LEU A 239 19.89 -11.71 16.28
CA LEU A 239 20.60 -12.65 15.42
C LEU A 239 22.04 -12.16 15.18
N ASN A 240 22.95 -13.09 14.91
CA ASN A 240 24.27 -12.75 14.36
C ASN A 240 24.09 -12.19 12.95
N ALA A 241 24.70 -11.02 12.66
CA ALA A 241 24.53 -10.33 11.38
C ALA A 241 25.18 -11.08 10.20
N GLU A 242 26.21 -11.92 10.43
CA GLU A 242 26.86 -12.70 9.36
C GLU A 242 26.15 -14.04 9.10
N THR A 243 25.72 -14.74 10.17
CA THR A 243 25.25 -16.13 10.06
C THR A 243 23.74 -16.31 10.21
N GLY A 244 23.05 -15.32 10.76
CA GLY A 244 21.62 -15.43 11.11
C GLY A 244 21.35 -16.34 12.32
N GLU A 245 22.37 -16.80 13.03
CA GLU A 245 22.19 -17.58 14.26
C GLU A 245 21.60 -16.74 15.39
N GLU A 246 20.67 -17.32 16.14
CA GLU A 246 20.07 -16.64 17.30
C GLU A 246 21.10 -16.41 18.41
N LYS A 247 21.26 -15.16 18.83
CA LYS A 247 22.06 -14.79 19.98
C LYS A 247 21.25 -14.87 21.28
N TRP A 248 20.04 -14.34 21.23
CA TRP A 248 19.07 -14.39 22.32
C TRP A 248 17.65 -14.08 21.82
N ALA A 249 16.66 -14.48 22.62
CA ALA A 249 15.28 -14.13 22.41
C ALA A 249 14.60 -13.73 23.73
N PHE A 250 13.79 -12.68 23.70
CA PHE A 250 12.97 -12.22 24.81
C PHE A 250 11.50 -12.35 24.46
N ASP A 251 10.70 -12.94 25.36
CA ASP A 251 9.25 -13.06 25.21
C ASP A 251 8.56 -12.27 26.34
N PRO A 252 7.89 -11.12 26.05
CA PRO A 252 7.23 -10.32 27.05
C PRO A 252 6.00 -11.01 27.65
N LYS A 253 5.62 -12.21 27.19
CA LYS A 253 4.37 -12.89 27.56
C LYS A 253 3.17 -11.96 27.41
N ALA A 254 3.09 -11.30 26.26
CA ALA A 254 1.95 -10.45 25.94
C ALA A 254 0.71 -11.31 25.71
N ASN A 255 -0.48 -10.71 25.95
CA ASN A 255 -1.75 -11.39 25.81
C ASN A 255 -1.83 -12.16 24.48
N GLU A 256 -2.26 -13.42 24.54
CA GLU A 256 -2.35 -14.31 23.37
C GLU A 256 -3.49 -13.98 22.41
N ASN A 257 -4.25 -12.91 22.66
CA ASN A 257 -5.30 -12.47 21.75
C ASN A 257 -4.70 -12.26 20.34
N LYS A 258 -5.17 -13.05 19.38
CA LYS A 258 -4.65 -13.10 18.01
C LYS A 258 -5.20 -11.98 17.13
N TRP A 259 -6.04 -11.11 17.68
CA TRP A 259 -6.65 -10.06 16.88
C TRP A 259 -5.72 -8.87 16.71
N TRP A 260 -5.40 -8.51 15.47
CA TRP A 260 -4.65 -7.32 15.08
C TRP A 260 -3.21 -7.20 15.63
N SER A 261 -2.54 -8.32 15.99
CA SER A 261 -1.17 -8.30 16.52
C SER A 261 -0.16 -7.98 15.44
N ARG A 262 0.72 -7.01 15.73
CA ARG A 262 1.83 -6.59 14.84
C ARG A 262 2.91 -5.87 15.63
N CYS A 263 4.12 -5.93 15.11
CA CYS A 263 5.26 -5.13 15.53
C CYS A 263 6.01 -4.69 14.27
N ARG A 264 6.36 -3.40 14.17
CA ARG A 264 7.09 -2.86 13.00
C ARG A 264 8.58 -2.73 13.23
N GLY A 265 9.05 -2.84 14.46
CA GLY A 265 10.47 -2.79 14.77
C GLY A 265 10.73 -2.51 16.25
N VAL A 266 12.00 -2.61 16.61
CA VAL A 266 12.53 -2.27 17.94
C VAL A 266 13.50 -1.10 17.80
N ALA A 267 13.73 -0.34 18.88
CA ALA A 267 14.65 0.78 18.88
C ALA A 267 15.94 0.42 19.63
N TYR A 268 17.06 0.99 19.21
CA TYR A 268 18.37 0.82 19.83
C TYR A 268 18.85 2.14 20.43
N TYR A 269 19.41 2.08 21.63
CA TYR A 269 19.95 3.23 22.34
C TYR A 269 21.18 2.86 23.16
N GLU A 270 22.16 3.75 23.16
CA GLU A 270 23.36 3.64 24.00
C GLU A 270 23.30 4.70 25.09
N VAL A 271 23.45 4.28 26.35
CA VAL A 271 23.43 5.19 27.50
C VAL A 271 24.73 6.00 27.54
N PRO A 272 24.70 7.33 27.33
CA PRO A 272 25.91 8.11 27.11
C PRO A 272 26.92 8.07 28.26
N GLU A 273 26.46 8.09 29.52
CA GLU A 273 27.33 8.05 30.69
C GLU A 273 28.07 6.73 30.79
N LEU A 274 27.40 5.61 30.48
CA LEU A 274 28.00 4.29 30.49
C LEU A 274 28.96 4.10 29.32
N GLN A 275 28.66 4.69 28.18
CA GLN A 275 29.54 4.70 27.02
C GLN A 275 30.81 5.55 27.30
N ALA A 276 30.65 6.73 27.91
CA ALA A 276 31.76 7.59 28.30
C ALA A 276 32.70 6.90 29.30
N ALA A 277 32.12 6.19 30.31
CA ALA A 277 32.90 5.39 31.25
C ALA A 277 33.67 4.26 30.55
N LYS A 278 33.09 3.54 29.62
CA LYS A 278 33.76 2.48 28.85
C LYS A 278 34.85 3.04 27.93
N LYS A 279 34.64 4.23 27.35
CA LYS A 279 35.64 4.90 26.50
C LYS A 279 36.83 5.38 27.32
N ALA A 280 36.62 5.84 28.55
CA ALA A 280 37.67 6.27 29.47
C ALA A 280 38.53 5.08 29.97
N ASP A 281 37.91 3.92 30.22
CA ASP A 281 38.60 2.68 30.55
C ASP A 281 38.11 1.52 29.65
N PRO A 282 38.77 1.29 28.51
CA PRO A 282 38.41 0.19 27.61
C PRO A 282 38.55 -1.21 28.24
N ALA A 283 39.31 -1.36 29.33
CA ALA A 283 39.47 -2.62 30.06
C ALA A 283 38.36 -2.86 31.08
N ALA A 284 37.59 -1.82 31.45
CA ALA A 284 36.45 -1.96 32.37
C ALA A 284 35.46 -3.03 31.84
N PRO A 285 34.89 -3.86 32.71
CA PRO A 285 33.83 -4.81 32.25
C PRO A 285 32.66 -4.05 31.66
N ALA A 286 32.03 -4.62 30.62
CA ALA A 286 30.80 -4.06 30.05
C ALA A 286 29.72 -4.05 31.14
N GLN A 287 29.12 -2.88 31.36
CA GLN A 287 28.02 -2.77 32.31
C GLN A 287 26.73 -3.27 31.68
N GLN A 288 25.92 -3.96 32.46
CA GLN A 288 24.59 -4.38 32.02
C GLN A 288 23.76 -3.16 31.60
N CYS A 289 23.00 -3.28 30.47
CA CYS A 289 22.18 -2.22 29.94
C CYS A 289 22.94 -0.95 29.48
N GLN A 290 24.21 -1.07 29.17
CA GLN A 290 25.00 0.00 28.54
C GLN A 290 24.46 0.36 27.15
N ALA A 291 24.09 -0.67 26.36
CA ALA A 291 23.31 -0.54 25.15
C ALA A 291 21.97 -1.26 25.33
N ARG A 292 20.90 -0.68 24.81
CA ARG A 292 19.54 -1.13 25.07
C ARG A 292 18.73 -1.35 23.81
N ILE A 293 17.90 -2.37 23.85
CA ILE A 293 16.76 -2.52 22.91
C ILE A 293 15.50 -2.06 23.64
N VAL A 294 14.86 -1.03 23.11
CA VAL A 294 13.57 -0.54 23.62
C VAL A 294 12.47 -1.04 22.69
N THR A 295 11.47 -1.67 23.28
CA THR A 295 10.35 -2.27 22.56
C THR A 295 9.04 -2.03 23.28
N THR A 296 7.94 -2.13 22.56
CA THR A 296 6.60 -2.06 23.13
C THR A 296 5.83 -3.32 22.81
N ASP A 297 4.83 -3.62 23.63
CA ASP A 297 3.95 -4.75 23.37
C ASP A 297 2.46 -4.36 23.36
N LYS A 298 1.63 -5.28 22.92
CA LYS A 298 0.19 -5.08 22.75
C LYS A 298 -0.59 -4.94 24.06
N ASP A 299 0.07 -5.19 25.20
CA ASP A 299 -0.49 -4.91 26.53
C ASP A 299 -0.10 -3.52 27.05
N ALA A 300 0.35 -2.64 26.14
CA ALA A 300 0.76 -1.28 26.43
C ALA A 300 1.89 -1.20 27.47
N ARG A 301 2.89 -2.09 27.34
CA ARG A 301 4.12 -2.04 28.15
C ARG A 301 5.29 -1.64 27.26
N MET A 302 6.17 -0.76 27.78
CA MET A 302 7.42 -0.38 27.12
C MET A 302 8.59 -0.99 27.90
N TRP A 303 9.30 -1.90 27.27
CA TRP A 303 10.41 -2.67 27.83
C TRP A 303 11.75 -2.08 27.43
N SER A 304 12.74 -2.21 28.29
CA SER A 304 14.15 -1.99 27.98
C SER A 304 14.94 -3.27 28.26
N LEU A 305 15.66 -3.75 27.23
CA LEU A 305 16.46 -4.98 27.28
C LEU A 305 17.93 -4.64 27.05
N ASP A 306 18.82 -5.35 27.71
CA ASP A 306 20.25 -5.30 27.39
C ASP A 306 20.45 -5.79 25.96
N ALA A 307 21.06 -4.97 25.12
CA ALA A 307 21.21 -5.29 23.69
C ALA A 307 22.10 -6.52 23.44
N LYS A 308 23.02 -6.83 24.35
CA LYS A 308 23.97 -7.94 24.22
C LYS A 308 23.37 -9.26 24.69
N THR A 309 22.57 -9.25 25.76
CA THR A 309 22.11 -10.49 26.45
C THR A 309 20.61 -10.74 26.32
N GLY A 310 19.81 -9.72 25.98
CA GLY A 310 18.35 -9.80 25.98
C GLY A 310 17.71 -9.76 27.36
N GLU A 311 18.52 -9.62 28.42
CA GLU A 311 18.01 -9.52 29.78
C GLU A 311 17.30 -8.19 30.01
N VAL A 312 16.27 -8.22 30.84
CA VAL A 312 15.48 -7.03 31.18
C VAL A 312 16.30 -6.07 32.04
N CYS A 313 16.36 -4.80 31.65
CA CYS A 313 16.99 -3.72 32.41
C CYS A 313 16.10 -3.37 33.63
N GLN A 314 16.37 -3.97 34.78
CA GLN A 314 15.49 -3.88 35.96
C GLN A 314 15.31 -2.45 36.51
N SER A 315 16.27 -1.56 36.26
CA SER A 315 16.19 -0.14 36.64
C SER A 315 15.29 0.71 35.73
N PHE A 316 14.78 0.12 34.64
CA PHE A 316 13.94 0.83 33.69
C PHE A 316 12.47 0.67 34.02
N GLY A 317 11.73 1.79 33.91
CA GLY A 317 10.29 1.85 34.12
C GLY A 317 9.85 2.01 35.57
N ASP A 318 8.57 2.24 35.72
CA ASP A 318 7.92 2.63 36.98
C ASP A 318 7.24 1.44 37.69
N THR A 319 7.46 0.23 37.20
CA THR A 319 6.82 -0.99 37.72
C THR A 319 7.74 -1.85 38.60
N GLY A 320 9.06 -1.53 38.64
CA GLY A 320 10.06 -2.38 39.29
C GLY A 320 10.30 -3.72 38.57
N LYS A 321 9.78 -3.87 37.32
CA LYS A 321 9.88 -5.09 36.49
C LYS A 321 10.59 -4.85 35.16
N GLY A 322 11.25 -3.69 35.00
CA GLY A 322 11.98 -3.30 33.80
C GLY A 322 11.09 -2.89 32.62
N TYR A 323 9.88 -2.42 32.88
CA TYR A 323 9.03 -1.80 31.90
C TYR A 323 8.24 -0.60 32.47
N THR A 324 7.88 0.31 31.58
CA THR A 324 6.95 1.42 31.87
C THR A 324 5.53 1.02 31.43
N ASP A 325 4.55 1.26 32.29
CA ASP A 325 3.14 1.02 32.00
C ASP A 325 2.53 2.17 31.20
N LEU A 326 2.31 1.94 29.91
CA LEU A 326 1.71 2.91 28.98
C LEU A 326 0.18 3.01 29.10
N SER A 327 -0.47 2.17 29.91
CA SER A 327 -1.93 2.23 30.15
C SER A 327 -2.32 3.33 31.13
N LYS A 328 -1.36 3.89 31.88
CA LYS A 328 -1.58 4.99 32.83
C LYS A 328 -2.17 6.23 32.15
N GLY A 329 -3.22 6.77 32.73
CA GLY A 329 -3.96 7.91 32.18
C GLY A 329 -4.91 7.59 31.03
N MET A 330 -5.00 6.35 30.59
CA MET A 330 -5.86 5.92 29.47
C MET A 330 -7.30 5.55 29.89
N GLY A 331 -7.62 5.60 31.17
CA GLY A 331 -8.91 5.21 31.74
C GLY A 331 -9.07 3.69 31.85
N GLN A 332 -10.29 3.19 31.65
CA GLN A 332 -10.52 1.74 31.62
C GLN A 332 -9.84 1.15 30.38
N TYR A 333 -8.61 0.70 30.61
CA TYR A 333 -7.80 0.09 29.57
C TYR A 333 -8.23 -1.35 29.33
N GLN A 334 -8.41 -1.68 28.07
CA GLN A 334 -8.53 -3.06 27.61
C GLN A 334 -7.41 -3.30 26.61
N SER A 335 -6.69 -4.42 26.76
CA SER A 335 -5.75 -4.86 25.75
C SER A 335 -6.41 -4.83 24.38
N PHE A 336 -5.67 -4.43 23.34
CA PHE A 336 -6.11 -4.23 21.96
C PHE A 336 -7.03 -3.02 21.66
N TYR A 337 -7.50 -2.24 22.62
CA TYR A 337 -8.15 -0.95 22.33
C TYR A 337 -7.13 0.17 22.09
N TYR A 338 -5.94 0.03 22.67
CA TYR A 338 -4.77 0.87 22.41
C TYR A 338 -3.54 -0.03 22.38
N MET A 339 -2.75 0.04 21.32
CA MET A 339 -1.53 -0.77 21.15
C MET A 339 -0.45 0.06 20.44
N PRO A 340 0.73 0.22 21.02
CA PRO A 340 1.90 0.67 20.26
C PRO A 340 2.28 -0.41 19.23
N THR A 341 2.17 -0.08 17.95
CA THR A 341 2.43 -1.03 16.84
C THR A 341 3.68 -0.69 16.04
N SER A 342 4.18 0.54 16.20
CA SER A 342 5.34 1.05 15.48
C SER A 342 6.59 1.00 16.34
N GLN A 343 7.75 1.09 15.69
CA GLN A 343 9.02 1.23 16.40
C GLN A 343 8.94 2.47 17.31
N PRO A 344 9.34 2.37 18.58
CA PRO A 344 9.50 3.55 19.43
C PRO A 344 10.49 4.53 18.79
N LEU A 345 10.12 5.81 18.67
CA LEU A 345 10.97 6.81 18.02
C LEU A 345 12.00 7.35 19.02
N ILE A 346 13.27 7.18 18.73
CA ILE A 346 14.36 7.75 19.51
C ILE A 346 14.60 9.20 19.08
N ALA A 347 14.60 10.13 20.05
CA ALA A 347 14.85 11.55 19.84
C ALA A 347 15.78 12.08 20.95
N GLY A 348 17.10 12.00 20.72
CA GLY A 348 18.11 12.29 21.74
C GLY A 348 18.09 11.22 22.84
N ASP A 349 17.89 11.66 24.10
CA ASP A 349 17.78 10.81 25.29
C ASP A 349 16.34 10.40 25.63
N ARG A 350 15.42 10.60 24.67
CA ARG A 350 13.98 10.33 24.82
C ARG A 350 13.51 9.27 23.85
N VAL A 351 12.54 8.49 24.30
CA VAL A 351 11.72 7.63 23.46
C VAL A 351 10.31 8.20 23.36
N ILE A 352 9.87 8.42 22.13
CA ILE A 352 8.54 8.96 21.82
C ILE A 352 7.62 7.79 21.47
N VAL A 353 6.48 7.71 22.16
CA VAL A 353 5.52 6.61 22.02
C VAL A 353 4.13 7.19 21.74
N GLY A 354 3.52 6.71 20.70
CA GLY A 354 2.08 6.77 20.43
C GLY A 354 1.53 5.35 20.33
N GLY A 355 0.34 5.21 19.77
CA GLY A 355 -0.20 3.86 19.58
C GLY A 355 -1.41 3.89 18.66
N TRP A 356 -1.64 2.75 18.05
CA TRP A 356 -2.89 2.49 17.35
C TRP A 356 -4.04 2.41 18.35
N VAL A 357 -5.12 3.08 18.04
CA VAL A 357 -6.39 3.01 18.77
C VAL A 357 -7.39 2.29 17.87
N TRP A 358 -8.27 1.43 18.42
CA TRP A 358 -9.30 0.77 17.62
C TRP A 358 -10.39 1.75 17.19
N ASP A 359 -10.08 2.49 16.12
CA ASP A 359 -10.77 3.67 15.59
C ASP A 359 -12.19 3.40 15.09
N GLY A 360 -12.46 2.24 14.51
CA GLY A 360 -13.79 1.87 14.04
C GLY A 360 -14.74 1.30 15.11
N LYS A 361 -14.35 1.23 16.39
CA LYS A 361 -15.14 0.51 17.40
C LYS A 361 -16.21 1.38 18.06
N LYS A 362 -15.82 2.50 18.67
CA LYS A 362 -16.71 3.38 19.43
C LYS A 362 -16.20 4.83 19.53
N THR A 363 -17.08 5.76 19.94
CA THR A 363 -16.74 7.17 20.11
C THR A 363 -15.75 7.44 21.26
N GLU A 364 -15.88 6.73 22.37
CA GLU A 364 -15.05 6.90 23.57
C GLU A 364 -13.90 5.90 23.62
N GLN A 365 -13.10 5.84 22.59
CA GLN A 365 -11.87 5.05 22.58
C GLN A 365 -10.79 5.70 23.46
N PRO A 366 -9.75 4.96 23.85
CA PRO A 366 -8.60 5.54 24.52
C PRO A 366 -8.04 6.75 23.78
N SER A 367 -7.28 7.57 24.48
CA SER A 367 -6.64 8.76 23.91
C SER A 367 -5.58 8.42 22.87
N GLY A 368 -5.44 9.26 21.85
CA GLY A 368 -4.30 9.28 20.93
C GLY A 368 -3.09 10.04 21.47
N VAL A 369 -3.02 10.29 22.78
CA VAL A 369 -1.92 11.00 23.42
C VAL A 369 -0.55 10.51 22.98
N VAL A 370 0.36 11.45 22.69
CA VAL A 370 1.77 11.15 22.42
C VAL A 370 2.58 11.48 23.67
N ARG A 371 3.49 10.59 24.03
CA ARG A 371 4.28 10.70 25.25
C ARG A 371 5.75 10.47 25.01
N ALA A 372 6.59 11.21 25.71
CA ALA A 372 8.03 10.98 25.76
C ALA A 372 8.43 10.45 27.13
N PHE A 373 9.34 9.48 27.09
CA PHE A 373 9.93 8.89 28.27
C PHE A 373 11.45 8.94 28.18
N SER A 374 12.09 9.07 29.33
CA SER A 374 13.54 8.99 29.44
C SER A 374 14.04 7.61 28.98
N LEU A 375 15.06 7.55 28.14
CA LEU A 375 15.72 6.31 27.75
C LEU A 375 16.64 5.75 28.85
N ILE A 376 16.94 6.54 29.87
CA ILE A 376 17.77 6.14 30.99
C ILE A 376 16.99 5.32 32.02
N ASP A 377 15.81 5.80 32.42
CA ASP A 377 15.03 5.19 33.50
C ASP A 377 13.57 4.90 33.17
N GLY A 378 13.09 5.26 31.96
CA GLY A 378 11.71 5.02 31.54
C GLY A 378 10.68 5.95 32.18
N SER A 379 11.08 7.01 32.89
CA SER A 379 10.18 7.99 33.50
C SER A 379 9.51 8.88 32.45
N LEU A 380 8.25 9.29 32.70
CA LEU A 380 7.51 10.19 31.81
C LEU A 380 8.08 11.60 31.85
N GLU A 381 8.60 12.08 30.71
CA GLU A 381 9.14 13.43 30.59
C GLU A 381 8.09 14.46 30.17
N TRP A 382 7.28 14.14 29.18
CA TRP A 382 6.16 14.96 28.77
C TRP A 382 5.04 14.13 28.10
N ALA A 383 3.82 14.68 28.12
CA ALA A 383 2.69 14.19 27.34
C ALA A 383 2.15 15.33 26.47
N TRP A 384 1.69 15.01 25.30
CA TRP A 384 0.96 15.90 24.42
C TRP A 384 -0.43 15.33 24.18
N ASP A 385 -1.41 15.85 24.96
CA ASP A 385 -2.82 15.52 24.83
C ASP A 385 -3.46 16.47 23.82
N LEU A 386 -3.84 15.95 22.66
CA LEU A 386 -4.38 16.71 21.54
C LEU A 386 -5.68 17.46 21.89
N GLY A 387 -6.44 16.96 22.84
CA GLY A 387 -7.70 17.54 23.28
C GLY A 387 -7.57 18.49 24.47
N ASN A 388 -6.45 18.44 25.19
CA ASN A 388 -6.19 19.25 26.38
C ASN A 388 -4.72 19.62 26.50
N ALA A 389 -4.34 20.72 25.87
CA ALA A 389 -2.95 21.20 25.85
C ALA A 389 -2.36 21.53 27.25
N ALA A 390 -3.18 21.63 28.26
CA ALA A 390 -2.72 21.84 29.64
C ALA A 390 -2.19 20.52 30.27
N THR A 391 -2.57 19.37 29.78
CA THR A 391 -2.14 18.08 30.28
C THR A 391 -0.79 17.70 29.66
N THR A 392 0.29 18.11 30.31
CA THR A 392 1.68 17.86 29.84
C THR A 392 2.38 16.71 30.57
N LYS A 393 1.72 16.09 31.53
CA LYS A 393 2.17 14.90 32.30
C LYS A 393 1.00 13.92 32.40
N LEU A 394 1.00 13.01 33.37
CA LEU A 394 -0.17 12.18 33.69
C LEU A 394 -1.33 13.07 34.11
N PRO A 395 -2.57 12.76 33.72
CA PRO A 395 -3.77 13.38 34.27
C PRO A 395 -3.84 13.25 35.80
N ALA A 396 -4.62 14.06 36.46
CA ALA A 396 -4.89 13.91 37.90
C ALA A 396 -5.52 12.56 38.22
N GLU A 397 -5.41 12.12 39.47
CA GLU A 397 -6.02 10.86 39.93
C GLU A 397 -7.53 10.83 39.64
N GLY A 398 -7.99 9.79 38.99
CA GLY A 398 -9.39 9.64 38.54
C GLY A 398 -9.72 10.30 37.20
N GLU A 399 -8.81 11.06 36.63
CA GLU A 399 -8.95 11.66 35.29
C GLU A 399 -8.25 10.82 34.21
N THR A 400 -8.53 11.16 32.94
CA THR A 400 -7.91 10.50 31.80
C THR A 400 -7.44 11.55 30.79
N TYR A 401 -6.49 11.17 29.94
CA TYR A 401 -6.25 11.91 28.69
C TYR A 401 -7.53 11.96 27.85
N THR A 402 -7.61 12.95 26.96
CA THR A 402 -8.80 13.19 26.12
C THR A 402 -9.07 12.00 25.22
N LYS A 403 -10.24 11.37 25.41
CA LYS A 403 -10.64 10.15 24.68
C LYS A 403 -10.97 10.42 23.21
N GLY A 404 -10.75 9.41 22.36
CA GLY A 404 -11.17 9.41 20.96
C GLY A 404 -10.42 10.38 20.05
N THR A 405 -9.32 10.97 20.54
CA THR A 405 -8.48 11.89 19.77
C THR A 405 -7.68 11.16 18.68
N PRO A 406 -7.27 11.87 17.61
CA PRO A 406 -6.33 11.34 16.61
C PRO A 406 -5.10 10.71 17.25
N ASN A 407 -4.59 9.67 16.64
CA ASN A 407 -3.53 8.86 17.22
C ASN A 407 -2.28 8.81 16.34
N PHE A 408 -1.13 8.51 16.94
CA PHE A 408 0.14 8.29 16.28
C PHE A 408 0.44 6.79 16.23
N TRP A 409 -0.06 6.10 15.21
CA TRP A 409 0.08 4.65 15.06
C TRP A 409 1.17 4.22 14.07
N SER A 410 1.65 5.15 13.23
CA SER A 410 2.74 4.93 12.27
C SER A 410 4.10 5.32 12.85
N ASN A 411 5.16 5.30 12.05
CA ASN A 411 6.48 5.75 12.49
C ASN A 411 6.63 7.26 12.27
N GLY A 412 7.24 7.92 13.22
CA GLY A 412 7.63 9.33 13.13
C GLY A 412 9.06 9.50 12.63
N SER A 413 9.47 10.75 12.42
CA SER A 413 10.83 11.14 12.07
C SER A 413 11.38 12.14 13.07
N PHE A 414 12.69 12.22 13.19
CA PHE A 414 13.38 13.16 14.08
C PHE A 414 14.48 13.91 13.32
N ASP A 415 14.51 15.23 13.47
CA ASP A 415 15.61 16.08 13.03
C ASP A 415 16.44 16.51 14.26
N PRO A 416 17.64 15.96 14.46
CA PRO A 416 18.46 16.28 15.61
C PRO A 416 19.01 17.71 15.59
N GLU A 417 19.15 18.34 14.43
CA GLU A 417 19.63 19.71 14.30
C GLU A 417 18.58 20.73 14.73
N LEU A 418 17.31 20.48 14.34
CA LEU A 418 16.17 21.32 14.70
C LEU A 418 15.57 20.96 16.07
N GLY A 419 15.89 19.78 16.61
CA GLY A 419 15.26 19.24 17.81
C GLY A 419 13.75 18.99 17.65
N LEU A 420 13.30 18.70 16.42
CA LEU A 420 11.89 18.50 16.07
C LEU A 420 11.59 17.03 15.72
N ILE A 421 10.50 16.54 16.26
CA ILE A 421 9.90 15.26 15.85
C ILE A 421 8.70 15.53 14.95
N TYR A 422 8.53 14.71 13.91
CA TYR A 422 7.44 14.85 12.94
C TYR A 422 6.55 13.62 13.00
N LEU A 423 5.28 13.84 13.34
CA LEU A 423 4.32 12.79 13.63
C LEU A 423 3.20 12.79 12.59
N PRO A 424 3.03 11.69 11.83
CA PRO A 424 1.89 11.51 10.94
C PRO A 424 0.71 11.02 11.76
N LEU A 425 -0.25 11.89 12.05
CA LEU A 425 -1.42 11.54 12.84
C LEU A 425 -2.47 10.84 12.00
N GLY A 426 -3.10 9.83 12.59
CA GLY A 426 -4.28 9.17 12.06
C GLY A 426 -5.56 9.96 12.26
N ASN A 427 -6.69 9.29 12.12
CA ASN A 427 -8.00 9.85 12.25
C ASN A 427 -8.46 9.93 13.72
N ALA A 428 -9.53 10.69 13.98
CA ALA A 428 -10.28 10.66 15.24
C ALA A 428 -11.34 9.55 15.23
N THR A 429 -11.66 9.00 16.40
CA THR A 429 -12.61 7.87 16.49
C THR A 429 -14.06 8.35 16.66
N PRO A 430 -15.03 7.64 16.03
CA PRO A 430 -14.88 6.61 15.00
C PRO A 430 -14.67 7.22 13.60
N ASP A 431 -14.14 6.41 12.68
CA ASP A 431 -13.65 6.87 11.39
C ASP A 431 -14.67 7.52 10.45
N PHE A 432 -15.89 7.00 10.41
CA PHE A 432 -16.84 7.28 9.31
C PHE A 432 -18.05 8.13 9.74
N TRP A 433 -18.00 8.71 10.95
CA TRP A 433 -19.05 9.59 11.50
C TRP A 433 -18.43 10.77 12.21
N GLY A 434 -18.84 11.99 11.84
CA GLY A 434 -18.16 13.21 12.30
C GLY A 434 -18.93 14.04 13.31
N ALA A 435 -20.23 13.80 13.52
CA ALA A 435 -21.09 14.71 14.30
C ALA A 435 -20.72 14.87 15.80
N HIS A 436 -20.03 13.87 16.37
CA HIS A 436 -19.59 13.89 17.78
C HIS A 436 -18.22 14.54 17.98
N ARG A 437 -17.50 14.84 16.89
CA ARG A 437 -16.11 15.28 16.96
C ARG A 437 -15.99 16.69 17.52
N THR A 438 -15.06 16.88 18.42
CA THR A 438 -14.70 18.21 18.96
C THR A 438 -13.88 19.01 17.94
N PRO A 439 -13.78 20.34 18.10
CA PRO A 439 -12.89 21.16 17.28
C PRO A 439 -11.43 20.68 17.29
N ALA A 440 -10.93 20.22 18.45
CA ALA A 440 -9.57 19.68 18.56
C ALA A 440 -9.39 18.37 17.75
N MET A 441 -10.35 17.45 17.83
CA MET A 441 -10.34 16.23 17.02
C MET A 441 -10.25 16.56 15.52
N ASN A 442 -11.07 17.51 15.06
CA ASN A 442 -11.07 17.91 13.65
C ASN A 442 -9.78 18.66 13.24
N ALA A 443 -9.16 19.40 14.16
CA ALA A 443 -7.94 20.16 13.86
C ALA A 443 -6.67 19.29 13.76
N TYR A 444 -6.69 18.08 14.33
CA TYR A 444 -5.53 17.19 14.36
C TYR A 444 -5.75 15.87 13.59
N ALA A 445 -6.99 15.55 13.21
CA ALA A 445 -7.23 14.38 12.36
C ALA A 445 -6.47 14.52 11.03
N THR A 446 -5.76 13.45 10.63
CA THR A 446 -5.04 13.35 9.36
C THR A 446 -4.10 14.55 9.12
N THR A 447 -3.27 14.82 10.12
CA THR A 447 -2.39 16.00 10.20
C THR A 447 -0.93 15.56 10.38
N ILE A 448 0.01 16.25 9.75
CA ILE A 448 1.43 16.18 10.10
C ILE A 448 1.69 17.22 11.17
N VAL A 449 2.23 16.78 12.30
CA VAL A 449 2.53 17.68 13.43
C VAL A 449 4.02 17.63 13.75
N ALA A 450 4.64 18.79 13.91
CA ALA A 450 5.97 18.90 14.45
C ALA A 450 5.92 19.30 15.92
N LEU A 451 6.54 18.52 16.79
CA LEU A 451 6.69 18.84 18.21
C LEU A 451 8.18 19.02 18.54
N LYS A 452 8.46 19.89 19.50
CA LYS A 452 9.79 19.99 20.11
C LYS A 452 10.06 18.72 20.91
N ALA A 453 11.14 18.03 20.62
CA ALA A 453 11.49 16.76 21.25
C ALA A 453 11.73 16.89 22.77
N ASP A 454 12.22 18.03 23.22
CA ASP A 454 12.52 18.30 24.62
C ASP A 454 11.29 18.56 25.53
N SER A 455 10.19 19.05 24.95
CA SER A 455 9.06 19.56 25.72
C SER A 455 7.69 19.08 25.25
N GLY A 456 7.60 18.40 24.09
CA GLY A 456 6.33 18.01 23.49
C GLY A 456 5.49 19.20 23.00
N ARG A 457 6.02 20.43 23.00
CA ARG A 457 5.30 21.60 22.51
C ARG A 457 5.20 21.58 21.00
N GLU A 458 3.99 21.85 20.48
CA GLU A 458 3.76 22.02 19.06
C GLU A 458 4.59 23.18 18.50
N ALA A 459 5.36 22.90 17.45
CA ALA A 459 6.08 23.90 16.69
C ALA A 459 5.24 24.36 15.49
N TRP A 460 4.66 23.42 14.77
CA TRP A 460 3.76 23.66 13.65
C TRP A 460 2.93 22.40 13.32
N LYS A 461 1.88 22.59 12.52
CA LYS A 461 1.11 21.50 11.96
C LYS A 461 0.68 21.81 10.52
N PHE A 462 0.51 20.75 9.72
CA PHE A 462 -0.06 20.82 8.38
C PHE A 462 -1.12 19.73 8.21
N GLN A 463 -2.38 20.13 8.04
CA GLN A 463 -3.48 19.19 7.88
C GLN A 463 -3.59 18.76 6.41
N THR A 464 -3.35 17.49 6.13
CA THR A 464 -3.36 16.93 4.77
C THR A 464 -4.77 16.59 4.29
N LEU A 465 -5.72 16.40 5.20
CA LEU A 465 -7.14 16.18 4.92
C LEU A 465 -7.99 16.74 6.06
N ARG A 466 -9.02 17.49 5.73
CA ARG A 466 -9.95 18.09 6.71
C ARG A 466 -11.18 17.22 6.90
N MET A 467 -11.69 17.14 8.13
CA MET A 467 -12.92 16.41 8.48
C MET A 467 -12.89 14.98 7.96
N ASP A 468 -11.78 14.27 8.18
CA ASP A 468 -11.60 12.89 7.69
C ASP A 468 -12.73 11.97 8.20
N THR A 469 -13.56 11.51 7.28
CA THR A 469 -14.60 10.51 7.48
C THR A 469 -14.48 9.35 6.48
N TRP A 470 -13.23 9.06 6.07
CA TRP A 470 -12.88 8.03 5.09
C TRP A 470 -11.87 7.01 5.61
N ASP A 471 -11.31 7.21 6.81
CA ASP A 471 -10.16 6.44 7.34
C ASP A 471 -8.90 6.69 6.46
N TYR A 472 -8.64 7.97 6.16
CA TYR A 472 -7.50 8.38 5.31
C TYR A 472 -6.27 8.83 6.10
N ASP A 473 -6.11 8.30 7.29
CA ASP A 473 -4.93 8.51 8.14
C ASP A 473 -3.66 8.88 7.41
N ASN A 474 -2.79 9.67 8.02
CA ASN A 474 -1.40 9.74 7.61
C ASN A 474 -0.66 8.48 8.08
N GLY A 475 -0.70 7.42 7.27
CA GLY A 475 -0.08 6.15 7.61
C GLY A 475 1.41 6.08 7.26
N THR A 476 1.89 6.96 6.38
CA THR A 476 3.26 6.93 5.87
C THR A 476 4.20 7.71 6.79
N PRO A 477 5.35 7.15 7.19
CA PRO A 477 6.38 7.91 7.90
C PRO A 477 6.81 9.15 7.10
N PRO A 478 6.86 10.36 7.68
CA PRO A 478 7.42 11.52 7.01
C PRO A 478 8.88 11.27 6.62
N THR A 479 9.26 11.55 5.37
CA THR A 479 10.64 11.40 4.90
C THR A 479 11.32 12.76 4.91
N LEU A 480 12.40 12.90 5.68
CA LEU A 480 13.20 14.14 5.75
C LEU A 480 14.24 14.13 4.65
N MET A 481 14.43 15.28 4.02
CA MET A 481 15.44 15.44 2.97
C MET A 481 15.96 16.88 2.93
N ASP A 482 17.21 17.01 2.52
CA ASP A 482 17.84 18.29 2.28
C ASP A 482 17.92 18.50 0.77
N LEU A 483 17.20 19.50 0.26
CA LEU A 483 17.10 19.77 -1.17
C LEU A 483 17.74 21.11 -1.51
N PRO A 484 18.43 21.24 -2.66
CA PRO A 484 18.95 22.53 -3.11
C PRO A 484 17.85 23.59 -3.20
N ASP A 485 18.11 24.81 -2.72
CA ASP A 485 17.14 25.92 -2.79
C ASP A 485 17.25 26.71 -4.11
N GLY A 486 18.13 26.31 -5.00
CA GLY A 486 18.42 26.99 -6.26
C GLY A 486 19.21 28.31 -6.13
N LYS A 487 19.58 28.68 -4.91
CA LYS A 487 20.32 29.92 -4.59
C LYS A 487 21.66 29.65 -3.91
N GLY A 488 22.09 28.39 -3.87
CA GLY A 488 23.31 27.93 -3.23
C GLY A 488 23.14 27.53 -1.76
N GLY A 489 21.92 27.50 -1.27
CA GLY A 489 21.53 27.01 0.05
C GLY A 489 20.74 25.70 -0.02
N VAL A 490 20.17 25.31 1.12
CA VAL A 490 19.45 24.06 1.30
C VAL A 490 18.08 24.33 1.93
N ASN A 491 17.04 23.79 1.30
CA ASN A 491 15.70 23.66 1.89
C ASN A 491 15.67 22.41 2.80
N LYS A 492 15.44 22.60 4.07
CA LYS A 492 15.16 21.50 5.01
C LYS A 492 13.73 20.99 4.74
N ALA A 493 13.59 20.01 3.87
CA ALA A 493 12.32 19.54 3.37
C ALA A 493 11.81 18.29 4.10
N LEU A 494 10.50 18.10 4.05
CA LEU A 494 9.78 16.91 4.50
C LEU A 494 8.76 16.54 3.44
N VAL A 495 8.70 15.26 3.05
CA VAL A 495 7.59 14.73 2.23
C VAL A 495 6.60 14.02 3.14
N ALA A 496 5.34 14.48 3.09
CA ALA A 496 4.19 13.80 3.65
C ALA A 496 3.41 13.13 2.51
N ALA A 497 3.50 11.80 2.45
CA ALA A 497 2.76 10.99 1.50
C ALA A 497 1.49 10.44 2.17
N THR A 498 0.33 10.55 1.50
CA THR A 498 -0.97 10.37 2.12
C THR A 498 -1.77 9.20 1.53
N LYS A 499 -2.71 8.66 2.30
CA LYS A 499 -3.68 7.68 1.78
C LYS A 499 -4.47 8.21 0.57
N THR A 500 -4.55 9.52 0.37
CA THR A 500 -5.24 10.15 -0.78
C THR A 500 -4.38 10.26 -2.04
N HIS A 501 -3.28 9.55 -2.17
CA HIS A 501 -2.30 9.59 -3.27
C HIS A 501 -1.56 10.93 -3.43
N GLN A 502 -1.62 11.81 -2.45
CA GLN A 502 -0.97 13.10 -2.54
C GLN A 502 0.39 13.10 -1.84
N LEU A 503 1.33 13.83 -2.40
CA LEU A 503 2.66 14.08 -1.87
C LEU A 503 2.73 15.57 -1.52
N PHE A 504 2.79 15.91 -0.24
CA PHE A 504 3.02 17.29 0.19
C PHE A 504 4.49 17.48 0.54
N LEU A 505 5.15 18.40 -0.16
CA LEU A 505 6.52 18.79 0.13
C LEU A 505 6.50 20.05 0.99
N LEU A 506 6.95 19.90 2.24
CA LEU A 506 6.88 20.94 3.26
C LEU A 506 8.28 21.36 3.73
N ASP A 507 8.43 22.62 4.09
CA ASP A 507 9.57 23.08 4.88
C ASP A 507 9.42 22.52 6.31
N ARG A 508 10.34 21.63 6.71
CA ARG A 508 10.26 20.97 8.00
C ARG A 508 10.57 21.88 9.19
N THR A 509 11.06 23.10 8.95
CA THR A 509 11.31 24.08 10.02
C THR A 509 10.02 24.78 10.48
N ASN A 510 9.03 24.93 9.59
CA ASN A 510 7.84 25.76 9.85
C ASN A 510 6.52 25.21 9.27
N GLY A 511 6.56 24.08 8.55
CA GLY A 511 5.39 23.42 7.97
C GLY A 511 4.81 24.07 6.72
N GLN A 512 5.46 25.10 6.17
CA GLN A 512 4.99 25.75 4.95
C GLN A 512 5.27 24.90 3.71
N PRO A 513 4.36 24.86 2.72
CA PRO A 513 4.59 24.16 1.47
C PRO A 513 5.80 24.71 0.70
N LEU A 514 6.71 23.82 0.27
CA LEU A 514 7.79 24.07 -0.69
C LEU A 514 7.40 23.74 -2.14
N ALA A 515 6.23 23.15 -2.32
CA ALA A 515 5.59 22.90 -3.61
C ALA A 515 4.14 23.34 -3.52
N ASP A 516 3.56 23.81 -4.60
CA ASP A 516 2.23 24.41 -4.61
C ASP A 516 1.15 23.47 -4.05
N VAL A 517 0.30 24.02 -3.20
CA VAL A 517 -0.89 23.38 -2.64
C VAL A 517 -2.10 24.28 -2.93
N SER A 518 -3.11 23.71 -3.56
CA SER A 518 -4.37 24.40 -3.89
C SER A 518 -5.50 23.91 -3.00
N GLU A 519 -6.53 24.74 -2.83
CA GLU A 519 -7.79 24.34 -2.22
C GLU A 519 -8.75 23.85 -3.30
N VAL A 520 -9.19 22.58 -3.21
CA VAL A 520 -10.18 22.03 -4.15
C VAL A 520 -11.53 21.83 -3.48
N PRO A 521 -12.65 22.17 -4.13
CA PRO A 521 -13.97 21.90 -3.59
C PRO A 521 -14.19 20.42 -3.28
N ALA A 522 -14.79 20.09 -2.15
CA ALA A 522 -15.19 18.75 -1.79
C ALA A 522 -16.71 18.54 -1.99
N PRO A 523 -17.16 17.33 -2.35
CA PRO A 523 -18.58 17.04 -2.46
C PRO A 523 -19.33 17.30 -1.14
N GLN A 524 -20.38 18.12 -1.18
CA GLN A 524 -21.13 18.60 0.00
C GLN A 524 -22.35 17.73 0.31
N THR A 525 -22.21 16.43 0.24
CA THR A 525 -23.30 15.53 0.63
C THR A 525 -23.39 15.41 2.14
N ILE A 526 -24.56 15.62 2.67
CA ILE A 526 -24.86 15.56 4.10
C ILE A 526 -25.82 14.41 4.36
N MET A 527 -25.49 13.59 5.33
CA MET A 527 -26.42 12.63 5.93
C MET A 527 -27.07 13.27 7.15
N ALA A 528 -28.36 13.02 7.34
CA ALA A 528 -29.10 13.59 8.48
C ALA A 528 -28.43 13.22 9.82
N GLY A 529 -28.13 14.23 10.63
CA GLY A 529 -27.49 14.07 11.93
C GLY A 529 -25.98 13.91 11.92
N ASP A 530 -25.32 13.90 10.74
CA ASP A 530 -23.85 13.90 10.64
C ASP A 530 -23.27 15.31 10.42
N ALA A 531 -21.98 15.49 10.68
CA ALA A 531 -21.28 16.72 10.35
C ALA A 531 -21.14 16.89 8.83
N PRO A 532 -21.21 18.11 8.30
CA PRO A 532 -20.91 18.37 6.90
C PRO A 532 -19.46 17.99 6.58
N ALA A 533 -19.18 17.66 5.32
CA ALA A 533 -17.81 17.61 4.83
C ALA A 533 -17.16 19.01 4.87
N ALA A 534 -15.84 19.09 4.94
CA ALA A 534 -15.14 20.35 4.74
C ALA A 534 -15.47 20.92 3.36
N ALA A 535 -15.65 22.23 3.24
CA ALA A 535 -15.98 22.86 1.97
C ALA A 535 -14.90 22.65 0.90
N THR A 536 -13.65 22.65 1.32
CA THR A 536 -12.48 22.40 0.47
C THR A 536 -11.51 21.44 1.13
N GLN A 537 -10.66 20.82 0.32
CA GLN A 537 -9.56 19.99 0.74
C GLN A 537 -8.24 20.50 0.16
N PRO A 538 -7.12 20.39 0.91
CA PRO A 538 -5.81 20.70 0.37
C PRO A 538 -5.44 19.69 -0.72
N TRP A 539 -4.88 20.21 -1.82
CA TRP A 539 -4.51 19.43 -2.99
C TRP A 539 -3.11 19.79 -3.45
N SER A 540 -2.22 18.82 -3.45
CA SER A 540 -0.84 19.02 -3.89
C SER A 540 -0.78 19.17 -5.41
N THR A 541 -0.59 20.40 -5.88
CA THR A 541 -0.47 20.71 -7.32
C THR A 541 0.96 20.90 -7.78
N GLY A 542 1.89 21.16 -6.87
CA GLY A 542 3.31 21.34 -7.16
C GLY A 542 4.15 20.05 -7.14
N MET A 543 3.54 18.92 -6.75
CA MET A 543 4.16 17.59 -6.82
C MET A 543 3.45 16.73 -7.87
N PRO A 544 4.14 15.73 -8.47
CA PRO A 544 3.52 14.91 -9.50
C PRO A 544 2.44 14.01 -8.91
N GLN A 545 1.36 13.82 -9.67
CA GLN A 545 0.35 12.82 -9.37
C GLN A 545 0.80 11.46 -9.92
N VAL A 546 1.04 10.51 -9.03
CA VAL A 546 1.52 9.17 -9.40
C VAL A 546 0.39 8.19 -9.75
N ALA A 547 -0.85 8.53 -9.43
CA ALA A 547 -2.04 7.72 -9.69
C ALA A 547 -3.21 8.59 -10.18
N PRO A 548 -4.16 8.03 -10.96
CA PRO A 548 -5.41 8.72 -11.24
C PRO A 548 -6.12 9.08 -9.93
N MET A 549 -6.66 10.31 -9.85
CA MET A 549 -7.37 10.78 -8.66
C MET A 549 -8.89 10.68 -8.80
N HIS A 550 -9.37 10.40 -10.00
CA HIS A 550 -10.78 10.29 -10.33
C HIS A 550 -11.04 9.05 -11.18
N LEU A 551 -12.12 8.34 -10.89
CA LEU A 551 -12.60 7.22 -11.71
C LEU A 551 -13.85 7.62 -12.47
N SER A 552 -13.98 7.09 -13.67
CA SER A 552 -15.15 7.24 -14.53
C SER A 552 -15.63 5.88 -15.05
N GLU A 553 -16.76 5.84 -15.72
CA GLU A 553 -17.28 4.60 -16.30
C GLU A 553 -16.30 3.95 -17.28
N GLN A 554 -15.54 4.74 -18.05
CA GLN A 554 -14.56 4.23 -19.01
C GLN A 554 -13.38 3.51 -18.36
N ASP A 555 -13.08 3.81 -17.08
CA ASP A 555 -12.02 3.13 -16.32
C ASP A 555 -12.45 1.76 -15.79
N MET A 556 -13.75 1.44 -15.91
CA MET A 556 -14.26 0.14 -15.46
C MET A 556 -13.74 -0.99 -16.33
N TRP A 557 -13.30 -2.04 -15.65
CA TRP A 557 -12.56 -3.16 -16.24
C TRP A 557 -13.12 -4.51 -15.77
N GLY A 558 -12.72 -5.55 -16.46
CA GLY A 558 -12.97 -6.94 -16.15
C GLY A 558 -12.17 -7.82 -17.09
N ALA A 559 -11.97 -9.10 -16.76
CA ALA A 559 -11.21 -10.02 -17.61
C ALA A 559 -11.90 -10.30 -18.95
N THR A 560 -13.22 -10.12 -19.02
CA THR A 560 -14.06 -10.34 -20.22
C THR A 560 -14.99 -9.16 -20.46
N MET A 561 -15.61 -9.09 -21.64
CA MET A 561 -16.62 -8.09 -21.97
C MET A 561 -17.86 -8.16 -21.03
N PHE A 562 -18.18 -9.33 -20.50
CA PHE A 562 -19.31 -9.51 -19.57
C PHE A 562 -18.95 -9.01 -18.18
N ASP A 563 -17.75 -9.31 -17.74
CA ASP A 563 -17.20 -8.87 -16.48
C ASP A 563 -17.06 -7.34 -16.45
N GLN A 564 -16.59 -6.76 -17.56
CA GLN A 564 -16.51 -5.31 -17.75
C GLN A 564 -17.91 -4.67 -17.73
N LEU A 565 -18.88 -5.23 -18.45
CA LEU A 565 -20.25 -4.72 -18.47
C LEU A 565 -20.88 -4.75 -17.06
N TYR A 566 -20.65 -5.83 -16.30
CA TYR A 566 -21.05 -5.91 -14.90
C TYR A 566 -20.43 -4.78 -14.07
N CYS A 567 -19.13 -4.55 -14.19
CA CYS A 567 -18.43 -3.49 -13.45
C CYS A 567 -18.93 -2.09 -13.82
N ARG A 568 -19.25 -1.84 -15.10
CA ARG A 568 -19.86 -0.57 -15.54
C ARG A 568 -21.25 -0.36 -14.93
N ILE A 569 -22.09 -1.40 -14.94
CA ILE A 569 -23.43 -1.35 -14.32
C ILE A 569 -23.28 -1.09 -12.81
N LYS A 570 -22.40 -1.83 -12.16
CA LYS A 570 -22.13 -1.68 -10.72
C LYS A 570 -21.63 -0.26 -10.38
N PHE A 571 -20.70 0.29 -11.16
CA PHE A 571 -20.22 1.67 -11.00
C PHE A 571 -21.36 2.70 -11.10
N LYS A 572 -22.24 2.57 -12.10
CA LYS A 572 -23.36 3.49 -12.30
C LYS A 572 -24.46 3.35 -11.23
N GLN A 573 -24.48 2.27 -10.47
CA GLN A 573 -25.40 2.07 -9.34
C GLN A 573 -24.85 2.66 -8.03
N LEU A 574 -23.53 2.92 -7.95
CA LEU A 574 -22.90 3.51 -6.80
C LEU A 574 -22.97 5.04 -6.87
N ARG A 575 -23.08 5.67 -5.72
CA ARG A 575 -22.88 7.10 -5.62
C ARG A 575 -21.38 7.38 -5.68
N TYR A 576 -20.98 8.29 -6.58
CA TYR A 576 -19.60 8.74 -6.71
C TYR A 576 -19.56 10.14 -7.32
N ASP A 577 -19.24 11.13 -6.50
CA ASP A 577 -19.18 12.56 -6.88
C ASP A 577 -17.72 13.03 -7.07
N GLY A 578 -16.79 12.07 -7.24
CA GLY A 578 -15.35 12.31 -7.35
C GLY A 578 -14.60 12.04 -6.03
N PRO A 579 -13.34 12.50 -5.94
CA PRO A 579 -12.55 12.40 -4.71
C PRO A 579 -13.31 13.01 -3.53
N PHE A 580 -13.09 12.44 -2.33
CA PHE A 580 -13.74 12.88 -1.10
C PHE A 580 -15.28 12.74 -1.06
N THR A 581 -15.84 11.83 -1.87
CA THR A 581 -17.25 11.47 -1.73
C THR A 581 -17.47 10.79 -0.38
N LYS A 582 -18.24 11.45 0.50
CA LYS A 582 -18.50 10.95 1.87
C LYS A 582 -19.50 9.80 1.86
N MET A 583 -19.32 8.78 2.70
CA MET A 583 -20.33 7.71 2.90
C MET A 583 -21.62 8.27 3.47
N THR A 584 -22.74 7.73 2.97
CA THR A 584 -24.11 7.92 3.47
C THR A 584 -24.80 6.56 3.62
N ASP A 585 -26.10 6.53 3.76
CA ASP A 585 -26.95 5.31 3.71
C ASP A 585 -26.99 4.68 2.29
N GLN A 586 -26.52 5.39 1.26
CA GLN A 586 -26.40 4.86 -0.10
C GLN A 586 -25.02 4.20 -0.30
N MET A 587 -25.02 3.11 -1.07
CA MET A 587 -23.75 2.50 -1.48
C MET A 587 -22.91 3.50 -2.26
N THR A 588 -21.74 3.80 -1.73
CA THR A 588 -20.81 4.82 -2.22
C THR A 588 -19.51 4.18 -2.67
N LEU A 589 -18.99 4.61 -3.83
CA LEU A 589 -17.63 4.28 -4.25
C LEU A 589 -16.66 5.20 -3.53
N ILE A 590 -15.62 4.63 -2.91
CA ILE A 590 -14.54 5.32 -2.23
C ILE A 590 -13.25 5.06 -3.00
N TYR A 591 -12.63 6.13 -3.50
CA TYR A 591 -11.35 6.02 -4.23
C TYR A 591 -10.42 7.19 -3.87
N PRO A 592 -9.16 6.88 -3.52
CA PRO A 592 -8.68 5.54 -3.17
C PRO A 592 -9.46 4.96 -1.98
N GLY A 593 -9.43 3.64 -1.78
CA GLY A 593 -10.08 3.02 -0.64
C GLY A 593 -9.38 3.35 0.70
N TYR A 594 -9.88 2.88 1.81
CA TYR A 594 -9.33 3.16 3.15
C TYR A 594 -7.92 2.57 3.40
N TYR A 595 -7.46 1.62 2.59
CA TYR A 595 -6.04 1.25 2.58
C TYR A 595 -5.16 2.36 2.00
N GLY A 596 -5.76 3.25 1.23
CA GLY A 596 -5.12 4.43 0.67
C GLY A 596 -4.19 4.16 -0.51
N GLY A 597 -3.60 5.23 -0.99
CA GLY A 597 -2.58 5.22 -2.03
C GLY A 597 -1.21 4.89 -1.46
N PHE A 598 -0.81 5.55 -0.37
CA PHE A 598 0.42 5.30 0.35
C PHE A 598 0.09 4.83 1.77
N ASN A 599 0.99 4.06 2.40
CA ASN A 599 0.75 3.51 3.71
C ASN A 599 2.05 3.34 4.53
N TRP A 600 1.97 2.66 5.68
CA TRP A 600 3.00 2.56 6.71
C TRP A 600 4.36 2.00 6.22
N GLY A 601 4.39 1.27 5.12
CA GLY A 601 5.64 0.77 4.53
C GLY A 601 6.67 1.86 4.27
N GLY A 602 6.22 3.09 4.02
CA GLY A 602 7.08 4.24 3.78
C GLY A 602 7.69 4.23 2.38
N HIS A 603 8.60 5.16 2.15
CA HIS A 603 9.24 5.40 0.86
C HIS A 603 10.76 5.53 1.04
N SER A 604 11.50 5.58 -0.05
CA SER A 604 12.94 5.76 0.00
C SER A 604 13.38 7.04 -0.70
N PHE A 605 14.38 7.70 -0.16
CA PHE A 605 15.03 8.87 -0.75
C PHE A 605 16.51 8.63 -0.88
N ASP A 606 17.05 8.77 -2.08
CA ASP A 606 18.50 8.75 -2.31
C ASP A 606 19.04 10.19 -2.23
N PRO A 607 19.73 10.55 -1.14
CA PRO A 607 20.26 11.91 -0.94
C PRO A 607 21.43 12.25 -1.87
N ARG A 608 22.02 11.28 -2.58
CA ARG A 608 23.10 11.51 -3.54
C ARG A 608 22.56 12.04 -4.87
N THR A 609 21.37 11.58 -5.24
CA THR A 609 20.77 11.89 -6.54
C THR A 609 19.52 12.77 -6.42
N ASN A 610 19.03 13.01 -5.20
CA ASN A 610 17.74 13.63 -4.89
C ASN A 610 16.55 12.90 -5.53
N MET A 611 16.66 11.59 -5.69
CA MET A 611 15.58 10.75 -6.21
C MET A 611 14.75 10.18 -5.07
N TYR A 612 13.43 10.23 -5.22
CA TYR A 612 12.45 9.72 -4.27
C TYR A 612 11.67 8.57 -4.89
N TYR A 613 11.66 7.41 -4.23
CA TYR A 613 11.07 6.17 -4.71
C TYR A 613 9.84 5.82 -3.87
N VAL A 614 8.70 5.72 -4.53
CA VAL A 614 7.41 5.47 -3.88
C VAL A 614 6.69 4.29 -4.53
N ASN A 615 6.02 3.48 -3.73
CA ASN A 615 5.04 2.51 -4.23
C ASN A 615 3.63 2.95 -3.86
N ASP A 616 2.71 2.76 -4.78
CA ASP A 616 1.30 3.13 -4.60
C ASP A 616 0.35 1.93 -4.69
N MET A 617 -0.87 2.11 -4.17
CA MET A 617 -2.00 1.17 -4.28
C MET A 617 -3.21 1.90 -4.84
N ARG A 618 -3.89 1.30 -5.84
CA ARG A 618 -5.01 1.92 -6.56
C ARG A 618 -6.30 1.10 -6.42
N MET A 619 -6.70 0.80 -5.19
CA MET A 619 -7.82 -0.10 -4.92
C MET A 619 -9.07 0.67 -4.46
N PRO A 620 -10.10 0.83 -5.32
CA PRO A 620 -11.36 1.40 -4.89
C PRO A 620 -12.14 0.42 -4.01
N GLN A 621 -13.01 0.97 -3.16
CA GLN A 621 -13.86 0.21 -2.25
C GLN A 621 -15.29 0.73 -2.31
N ILE A 622 -16.22 -0.09 -1.82
CA ILE A 622 -17.62 0.27 -1.62
C ILE A 622 -17.86 0.43 -0.12
N GLY A 623 -18.57 1.48 0.28
CA GLY A 623 -18.94 1.68 1.67
C GLY A 623 -20.26 2.40 1.81
N PHE A 624 -20.96 2.20 2.93
CA PHE A 624 -22.14 2.94 3.33
C PHE A 624 -22.39 2.84 4.83
N LEU A 625 -23.25 3.69 5.35
CA LEU A 625 -23.65 3.74 6.75
C LEU A 625 -25.00 3.05 6.93
N ALA A 626 -25.04 1.98 7.69
CA ALA A 626 -26.24 1.22 8.01
C ALA A 626 -26.72 1.56 9.43
N PRO A 627 -28.03 1.74 9.68
CA PRO A 627 -28.57 1.91 11.03
C PRO A 627 -28.10 0.80 11.97
N GLN A 628 -27.79 1.14 13.22
CA GLN A 628 -27.22 0.19 14.20
C GLN A 628 -28.04 -1.09 14.34
N ASP A 629 -29.37 -0.95 14.39
CA ASP A 629 -30.34 -2.03 14.57
C ASP A 629 -30.50 -2.96 13.34
N LYS A 630 -30.07 -2.50 12.14
CA LYS A 630 -30.23 -3.23 10.87
C LYS A 630 -28.92 -3.71 10.26
N ALA A 631 -27.79 -3.22 10.78
CA ALA A 631 -26.49 -3.45 10.15
C ALA A 631 -26.11 -4.93 10.05
N ALA A 632 -26.42 -5.74 11.05
CA ALA A 632 -26.12 -7.17 11.07
C ALA A 632 -26.88 -7.92 9.96
N ASP A 633 -28.17 -7.67 9.82
CA ASP A 633 -29.01 -8.30 8.80
C ASP A 633 -28.61 -7.87 7.39
N ILE A 634 -28.31 -6.57 7.20
CA ILE A 634 -27.83 -6.05 5.92
C ILE A 634 -26.50 -6.71 5.55
N LEU A 635 -25.54 -6.80 6.49
CA LEU A 635 -24.25 -7.45 6.27
C LEU A 635 -24.42 -8.94 5.92
N ALA A 636 -25.28 -9.66 6.63
CA ALA A 636 -25.59 -11.07 6.35
C ALA A 636 -26.15 -11.26 4.94
N LYS A 637 -27.09 -10.40 4.52
CA LYS A 637 -27.66 -10.39 3.18
C LYS A 637 -26.60 -10.14 2.11
N LEU A 638 -25.76 -9.13 2.27
CA LEU A 638 -24.69 -8.81 1.33
C LEU A 638 -23.69 -9.97 1.18
N LYS A 639 -23.31 -10.62 2.29
CA LYS A 639 -22.45 -11.80 2.25
C LYS A 639 -23.09 -12.98 1.53
N ALA A 640 -24.39 -13.19 1.71
CA ALA A 640 -25.12 -14.26 1.01
C ALA A 640 -25.21 -13.99 -0.48
N GLU A 641 -25.54 -12.77 -0.90
CA GLU A 641 -25.61 -12.35 -2.32
C GLU A 641 -24.23 -12.43 -3.02
N ASP A 642 -23.16 -12.15 -2.29
CA ASP A 642 -21.78 -12.16 -2.81
C ASP A 642 -21.18 -13.58 -2.87
N GLY A 643 -21.89 -14.60 -2.43
CA GLY A 643 -21.37 -15.95 -2.32
C GLY A 643 -20.20 -16.09 -1.35
N GLY A 644 -20.09 -15.17 -0.39
CA GLY A 644 -19.18 -15.19 0.74
C GLY A 644 -17.75 -14.73 0.50
N HIS A 645 -17.34 -14.41 -0.75
CA HIS A 645 -15.89 -14.26 -1.03
C HIS A 645 -15.49 -13.10 -1.94
N LYS A 646 -16.38 -12.50 -2.72
CA LYS A 646 -15.98 -11.61 -3.82
C LYS A 646 -15.65 -10.19 -3.38
N SER A 647 -16.41 -9.65 -2.43
CA SER A 647 -16.23 -8.26 -1.97
C SER A 647 -15.69 -8.15 -0.54
N ALA A 648 -15.45 -9.27 0.14
CA ALA A 648 -14.91 -9.32 1.50
C ALA A 648 -15.61 -8.34 2.46
N TRP A 649 -16.95 -8.35 2.50
CA TRP A 649 -17.77 -7.45 3.30
C TRP A 649 -17.42 -7.51 4.79
N GLY A 650 -17.16 -6.36 5.37
CA GLY A 650 -16.88 -6.14 6.79
C GLY A 650 -17.60 -4.94 7.35
N THR A 651 -17.58 -4.80 8.68
CA THR A 651 -18.21 -3.68 9.38
C THR A 651 -17.32 -3.10 10.46
N HIS A 652 -17.52 -1.80 10.74
CA HIS A 652 -17.08 -1.15 11.97
C HIS A 652 -18.30 -0.74 12.77
N ALA A 653 -18.29 -1.11 14.04
CA ALA A 653 -19.47 -0.98 14.92
C ALA A 653 -19.86 0.48 15.20
N GLN A 654 -18.88 1.38 15.31
CA GLN A 654 -19.06 2.82 15.62
C GLN A 654 -20.05 3.04 16.79
N GLU A 655 -19.90 2.27 17.87
CA GLU A 655 -20.73 2.37 19.06
C GLU A 655 -20.74 3.82 19.60
N GLY A 656 -21.91 4.31 20.00
CA GLY A 656 -22.12 5.71 20.37
C GLY A 656 -22.55 6.61 19.21
N THR A 657 -22.65 6.06 17.99
CA THR A 657 -23.24 6.72 16.81
C THR A 657 -24.50 5.99 16.33
N PRO A 658 -25.37 6.65 15.54
CA PRO A 658 -26.59 6.00 15.01
C PRO A 658 -26.32 4.90 13.96
N TYR A 659 -25.09 4.81 13.44
CA TYR A 659 -24.78 4.00 12.25
C TYR A 659 -23.51 3.17 12.43
N GLN A 660 -23.51 1.97 11.83
CA GLN A 660 -22.30 1.20 11.54
C GLN A 660 -21.83 1.46 10.12
N SER A 661 -20.53 1.45 9.85
CA SER A 661 -20.04 1.39 8.48
C SER A 661 -20.00 -0.04 7.98
N ILE A 662 -20.54 -0.29 6.78
CA ILE A 662 -20.38 -1.55 6.06
C ILE A 662 -19.54 -1.27 4.83
N ARG A 663 -18.49 -2.08 4.62
CA ARG A 663 -17.48 -1.83 3.57
C ARG A 663 -17.10 -3.14 2.89
N GLY A 664 -16.78 -3.04 1.61
CA GLY A 664 -16.34 -4.16 0.80
C GLY A 664 -15.45 -3.72 -0.37
N ALA A 665 -14.81 -4.68 -1.02
CA ALA A 665 -14.03 -4.44 -2.22
C ALA A 665 -14.93 -4.15 -3.44
N PHE A 666 -14.51 -3.28 -4.32
CA PHE A 666 -15.19 -3.01 -5.59
C PHE A 666 -14.73 -4.01 -6.66
N ASN A 667 -15.21 -5.24 -6.55
CA ASN A 667 -14.83 -6.36 -7.41
C ASN A 667 -15.96 -6.78 -8.34
N SER A 668 -15.57 -7.44 -9.44
CA SER A 668 -16.45 -8.09 -10.40
C SER A 668 -17.02 -9.41 -9.85
N PHE A 669 -17.89 -10.04 -10.62
CA PHE A 669 -18.40 -11.37 -10.27
C PHE A 669 -17.36 -12.49 -10.34
N LEU A 670 -16.19 -12.23 -10.99
CA LEU A 670 -15.03 -13.12 -10.98
C LEU A 670 -14.09 -12.86 -9.79
N GLY A 671 -14.40 -11.86 -8.95
CA GLY A 671 -13.55 -11.47 -7.82
C GLY A 671 -12.35 -10.58 -8.19
N LEU A 672 -12.30 -10.09 -9.44
CA LEU A 672 -11.27 -9.16 -9.91
C LEU A 672 -11.66 -7.71 -9.63
N PRO A 673 -10.69 -6.80 -9.41
CA PRO A 673 -10.99 -5.38 -9.28
C PRO A 673 -11.75 -4.82 -10.49
N CYS A 674 -12.80 -4.04 -10.23
CA CYS A 674 -13.65 -3.46 -11.27
C CYS A 674 -13.02 -2.28 -12.03
N HIS A 675 -11.80 -1.88 -11.71
CA HIS A 675 -11.05 -0.86 -12.46
C HIS A 675 -9.82 -1.47 -13.12
N GLN A 676 -9.36 -0.82 -14.19
CA GLN A 676 -8.24 -1.35 -14.98
C GLN A 676 -6.92 -1.36 -14.18
N PRO A 677 -6.01 -2.34 -14.42
CA PRO A 677 -4.64 -2.29 -13.94
C PRO A 677 -3.89 -1.04 -14.47
N SER A 678 -2.82 -0.56 -13.83
CA SER A 678 -2.10 -1.25 -12.73
C SER A 678 -2.74 -0.94 -11.38
N TRP A 679 -2.74 -1.93 -10.49
CA TRP A 679 -3.32 -1.78 -9.14
C TRP A 679 -2.29 -1.39 -8.10
N GLY A 680 -1.02 -1.31 -8.49
CA GLY A 680 0.10 -0.80 -7.71
C GLY A 680 1.33 -0.61 -8.59
N ASN A 681 2.06 0.47 -8.35
CA ASN A 681 3.26 0.80 -9.12
C ASN A 681 4.43 1.13 -8.20
N MET A 682 5.63 1.05 -8.75
CA MET A 682 6.82 1.70 -8.25
C MET A 682 7.08 2.94 -9.11
N THR A 683 7.31 4.08 -8.47
CA THR A 683 7.54 5.37 -9.14
C THR A 683 8.80 6.01 -8.58
N ALA A 684 9.68 6.48 -9.46
CA ALA A 684 10.79 7.37 -9.11
C ALA A 684 10.42 8.81 -9.46
N ILE A 685 10.67 9.71 -8.51
CA ILE A 685 10.42 11.14 -8.64
C ILE A 685 11.74 11.87 -8.46
N ASP A 686 12.11 12.71 -9.41
CA ASP A 686 13.22 13.63 -9.25
C ASP A 686 12.75 14.84 -8.42
N MET A 687 13.30 14.97 -7.23
CA MET A 687 12.93 16.03 -6.29
C MET A 687 13.46 17.41 -6.67
N ASN A 688 14.46 17.49 -7.56
CA ASN A 688 14.95 18.76 -8.07
C ASN A 688 13.94 19.41 -9.04
N THR A 689 13.36 18.58 -9.90
CA THR A 689 12.37 19.02 -10.92
C THR A 689 10.92 18.78 -10.47
N LYS A 690 10.69 17.98 -9.45
CA LYS A 690 9.38 17.53 -8.96
C LYS A 690 8.55 16.84 -10.08
N THR A 691 9.21 15.99 -10.86
CA THR A 691 8.60 15.24 -11.96
C THR A 691 8.85 13.73 -11.83
N VAL A 692 7.96 12.93 -12.40
CA VAL A 692 8.17 11.49 -12.50
C VAL A 692 9.34 11.22 -13.44
N ALA A 693 10.35 10.51 -12.98
CA ALA A 693 11.45 10.02 -13.80
C ALA A 693 11.06 8.72 -14.50
N TRP A 694 10.48 7.80 -13.77
CA TRP A 694 9.90 6.57 -14.30
C TRP A 694 8.80 6.02 -13.39
N GLN A 695 7.91 5.23 -13.97
CA GLN A 695 6.89 4.46 -13.23
C GLN A 695 6.70 3.10 -13.89
N VAL A 696 6.66 2.03 -13.09
CA VAL A 696 6.48 0.65 -13.56
C VAL A 696 5.47 -0.10 -12.69
N PRO A 697 4.69 -1.06 -13.26
CA PRO A 697 3.82 -1.93 -12.48
C PRO A 697 4.61 -2.76 -11.47
N LEU A 698 4.11 -2.84 -10.23
CA LEU A 698 4.78 -3.51 -9.12
C LEU A 698 4.21 -4.90 -8.87
N GLY A 699 4.87 -5.93 -9.41
CA GLY A 699 4.47 -7.32 -9.24
C GLY A 699 3.46 -7.84 -10.26
N SER A 700 3.14 -9.12 -10.12
CA SER A 700 2.33 -9.90 -11.05
C SER A 700 1.21 -10.66 -10.36
N VAL A 701 0.29 -11.23 -11.14
CA VAL A 701 -0.77 -12.10 -10.60
C VAL A 701 -0.29 -13.52 -10.24
N ALA A 702 0.98 -13.84 -10.42
CA ALA A 702 1.51 -15.16 -10.10
C ALA A 702 1.30 -15.51 -8.63
N GLY A 703 0.69 -16.65 -8.34
CA GLY A 703 0.31 -17.08 -7.00
C GLY A 703 -1.01 -16.52 -6.49
N SER A 704 -1.66 -15.59 -7.21
CA SER A 704 -2.99 -15.09 -6.88
C SER A 704 -4.06 -16.14 -7.23
N LYS A 705 -5.19 -16.10 -6.53
CA LYS A 705 -6.34 -16.98 -6.81
C LYS A 705 -7.43 -16.27 -7.59
N LEU A 706 -7.87 -16.89 -8.66
CA LEU A 706 -9.08 -16.55 -9.39
C LEU A 706 -10.14 -17.62 -9.05
N GLY A 707 -11.00 -17.35 -8.08
CA GLY A 707 -11.86 -18.37 -7.50
C GLY A 707 -11.05 -19.49 -6.84
N SER A 708 -11.22 -20.74 -7.31
CA SER A 708 -10.45 -21.91 -6.86
C SER A 708 -9.14 -22.14 -7.61
N VAL A 709 -8.88 -21.40 -8.69
CA VAL A 709 -7.72 -21.60 -9.58
C VAL A 709 -6.58 -20.67 -9.14
N THR A 710 -5.40 -21.25 -8.90
CA THR A 710 -4.18 -20.45 -8.69
C THR A 710 -3.62 -20.05 -10.05
N MET A 711 -3.34 -18.77 -10.22
CA MET A 711 -2.73 -18.21 -11.41
C MET A 711 -1.21 -18.38 -11.31
N ASP A 712 -0.64 -19.22 -12.18
CA ASP A 712 0.82 -19.43 -12.23
C ASP A 712 1.52 -18.54 -13.28
N LEU A 713 0.74 -17.77 -14.04
CA LEU A 713 1.26 -16.85 -15.05
C LEU A 713 1.72 -15.54 -14.42
N ALA A 714 2.94 -15.13 -14.71
CA ALA A 714 3.53 -13.89 -14.20
C ALA A 714 3.10 -12.69 -15.07
N VAL A 715 1.80 -12.39 -15.09
CA VAL A 715 1.26 -11.21 -15.81
C VAL A 715 1.48 -9.95 -14.98
N PRO A 716 2.26 -8.96 -15.47
CA PRO A 716 2.67 -7.78 -14.70
C PRO A 716 1.55 -6.72 -14.66
N VAL A 717 0.55 -6.95 -13.83
CA VAL A 717 -0.58 -6.03 -13.65
C VAL A 717 -0.35 -4.95 -12.59
N GLY A 718 0.75 -5.07 -11.84
CA GLY A 718 0.95 -4.27 -10.62
C GLY A 718 0.00 -4.69 -9.49
N MET A 719 0.54 -5.03 -8.34
CA MET A 719 -0.23 -5.55 -7.19
C MET A 719 -0.20 -4.55 -6.03
N PRO A 720 -1.30 -4.41 -5.30
CA PRO A 720 -1.32 -3.52 -4.13
C PRO A 720 -0.37 -4.04 -3.03
N SER A 721 0.33 -3.13 -2.37
CA SER A 721 1.25 -3.47 -1.27
C SER A 721 1.29 -2.39 -0.20
N LEU A 722 1.34 -2.84 1.06
CA LEU A 722 1.54 -1.97 2.23
C LEU A 722 3.02 -1.83 2.63
N SER A 723 3.93 -2.60 2.00
CA SER A 723 5.38 -2.51 2.20
C SER A 723 5.96 -1.23 1.60
N GLY A 724 7.23 -0.99 1.83
CA GLY A 724 8.01 0.10 1.22
C GLY A 724 9.31 -0.36 0.58
N PRO A 725 9.90 0.47 -0.28
CA PRO A 725 11.23 0.24 -0.86
C PRO A 725 12.36 0.63 0.08
N ILE A 726 13.56 0.10 -0.20
CA ILE A 726 14.85 0.67 0.22
C ILE A 726 15.70 0.92 -1.01
N THR A 727 16.58 1.91 -0.91
CA THR A 727 17.51 2.28 -1.99
C THR A 727 18.94 2.15 -1.52
N THR A 728 19.84 1.75 -2.41
CA THR A 728 21.26 1.64 -2.09
C THR A 728 22.10 2.50 -3.04
N ALA A 729 23.29 2.89 -2.59
CA ALA A 729 24.25 3.64 -3.40
C ALA A 729 24.75 2.84 -4.62
N GLY A 730 24.53 1.53 -4.65
CA GLY A 730 24.77 0.66 -5.83
C GLY A 730 23.79 0.87 -6.98
N GLY A 731 22.87 1.83 -6.87
CA GLY A 731 21.93 2.18 -7.93
C GLY A 731 20.73 1.23 -8.01
N LEU A 732 20.36 0.61 -6.89
CA LEU A 732 19.29 -0.37 -6.81
C LEU A 732 18.23 0.04 -5.80
N THR A 733 16.96 -0.19 -6.17
CA THR A 733 15.81 -0.13 -5.26
C THR A 733 15.29 -1.55 -5.00
N PHE A 734 15.34 -2.00 -3.74
CA PHE A 734 14.81 -3.31 -3.34
C PHE A 734 13.39 -3.20 -2.79
N PHE A 735 12.54 -4.15 -3.14
CA PHE A 735 11.15 -4.22 -2.71
C PHE A 735 10.67 -5.66 -2.56
N ALA A 736 9.95 -5.98 -1.47
CA ALA A 736 9.53 -7.34 -1.15
C ALA A 736 8.00 -7.52 -0.98
N GLY A 737 7.23 -6.44 -1.05
CA GLY A 737 5.84 -6.42 -0.59
C GLY A 737 4.80 -6.91 -1.59
N SER A 738 5.18 -7.41 -2.76
CA SER A 738 4.23 -7.86 -3.77
C SER A 738 3.63 -9.24 -3.44
N MET A 739 2.38 -9.45 -3.86
CA MET A 739 1.62 -10.66 -3.56
C MET A 739 2.18 -11.91 -4.23
N ASP A 740 2.98 -11.78 -5.29
CA ASP A 740 3.63 -12.88 -6.01
C ASP A 740 4.89 -13.44 -5.34
N ARG A 741 5.19 -12.99 -4.13
CA ARG A 741 6.24 -13.51 -3.23
C ARG A 741 7.67 -13.25 -3.68
N TYR A 742 7.94 -12.25 -4.50
CA TYR A 742 9.30 -11.94 -4.92
C TYR A 742 9.90 -10.78 -4.10
N LEU A 743 11.14 -10.96 -3.64
CA LEU A 743 12.04 -9.83 -3.41
C LEU A 743 12.58 -9.41 -4.78
N ARG A 744 12.52 -8.12 -5.09
CA ARG A 744 12.94 -7.54 -6.38
C ARG A 744 14.00 -6.49 -6.20
N ALA A 745 14.83 -6.32 -7.21
CA ALA A 745 15.70 -5.15 -7.37
C ALA A 745 15.36 -4.45 -8.69
N PHE A 746 15.16 -3.15 -8.60
CA PHE A 746 14.95 -2.27 -9.74
C PHE A 746 16.19 -1.41 -9.95
N ASP A 747 16.57 -1.19 -11.20
CA ASP A 747 17.57 -0.18 -11.57
C ASP A 747 17.00 1.22 -11.27
N ASN A 748 17.73 2.00 -10.47
CA ASN A 748 17.30 3.33 -10.03
C ASN A 748 17.10 4.32 -11.18
N LYS A 749 17.80 4.12 -12.30
CA LYS A 749 17.79 5.03 -13.45
C LYS A 749 16.64 4.77 -14.41
N THR A 750 16.28 3.48 -14.56
CA THR A 750 15.34 3.04 -15.61
C THR A 750 14.03 2.49 -15.07
N GLY A 751 14.01 2.03 -13.81
CA GLY A 751 12.89 1.27 -13.24
C GLY A 751 12.80 -0.17 -13.75
N GLU A 752 13.79 -0.64 -14.51
CA GLU A 752 13.83 -2.03 -14.96
C GLU A 752 14.02 -2.99 -13.78
N GLU A 753 13.23 -4.07 -13.72
CA GLU A 753 13.42 -5.17 -12.78
C GLU A 753 14.66 -5.97 -13.20
N VAL A 754 15.81 -5.70 -12.58
CA VAL A 754 17.11 -6.30 -12.95
C VAL A 754 17.40 -7.61 -12.21
N TRP A 755 16.66 -7.88 -11.13
CA TRP A 755 16.77 -9.11 -10.37
C TRP A 755 15.50 -9.37 -9.56
N LYS A 756 15.19 -10.64 -9.34
CA LYS A 756 14.19 -11.11 -8.39
C LYS A 756 14.47 -12.52 -7.89
N HIS A 757 14.07 -12.76 -6.65
CA HIS A 757 14.10 -14.08 -6.02
C HIS A 757 12.77 -14.41 -5.37
N ARG A 758 12.24 -15.60 -5.61
CA ARG A 758 10.95 -16.04 -5.06
C ARG A 758 11.14 -16.55 -3.64
N MET A 759 10.53 -15.88 -2.68
CA MET A 759 10.53 -16.27 -1.28
C MET A 759 9.51 -17.40 -1.01
N PRO A 760 9.66 -18.16 0.10
CA PRO A 760 8.70 -19.20 0.48
C PRO A 760 7.27 -18.67 0.65
N VAL A 761 7.13 -17.47 1.22
CA VAL A 761 5.88 -16.72 1.38
C VAL A 761 6.09 -15.26 0.99
N GLY A 762 5.01 -14.51 0.79
CA GLY A 762 5.09 -13.06 0.54
C GLY A 762 5.63 -12.32 1.78
N ALA A 763 6.18 -11.13 1.56
CA ALA A 763 6.52 -10.20 2.62
C ALA A 763 5.51 -9.04 2.64
N GLN A 764 5.37 -8.41 3.81
CA GLN A 764 4.69 -7.12 3.97
C GLN A 764 5.61 -6.12 4.66
N ALA A 765 6.67 -6.65 5.29
CA ALA A 765 7.76 -5.89 5.88
C ALA A 765 8.63 -5.20 4.82
N THR A 766 9.20 -4.07 5.17
CA THR A 766 10.16 -3.36 4.34
C THR A 766 11.55 -4.02 4.51
N PRO A 767 12.32 -4.21 3.44
CA PRO A 767 13.72 -4.67 3.54
C PRO A 767 14.61 -3.67 4.29
N MET A 768 15.81 -4.13 4.67
CA MET A 768 16.91 -3.28 5.12
C MET A 768 18.26 -3.77 4.55
N SER A 769 19.32 -2.97 4.61
CA SER A 769 20.66 -3.35 4.13
C SER A 769 21.75 -2.86 5.07
N TYR A 770 22.81 -3.68 5.21
CA TYR A 770 23.98 -3.35 6.03
C TYR A 770 25.25 -4.04 5.51
N LEU A 771 26.41 -3.64 5.98
CA LEU A 771 27.67 -4.38 5.83
C LEU A 771 27.90 -5.23 7.09
N SER A 772 28.20 -6.52 6.93
CA SER A 772 28.56 -7.35 8.07
C SER A 772 29.92 -6.91 8.62
N PRO A 773 30.06 -6.60 9.92
CA PRO A 773 31.35 -6.24 10.52
C PRO A 773 32.38 -7.37 10.53
N GLU A 774 31.95 -8.61 10.36
CA GLU A 774 32.81 -9.80 10.32
C GLU A 774 33.46 -9.96 8.95
N SER A 775 32.67 -9.97 7.87
CA SER A 775 33.14 -10.24 6.52
C SER A 775 33.29 -9.00 5.64
N GLY A 776 32.73 -7.86 6.03
CA GLY A 776 32.58 -6.69 5.19
C GLY A 776 31.60 -6.84 4.03
N ARG A 777 30.87 -7.97 3.93
CA ARG A 777 29.87 -8.22 2.87
C ARG A 777 28.63 -7.38 3.10
N GLN A 778 28.03 -6.90 2.01
CA GLN A 778 26.73 -6.27 2.04
C GLN A 778 25.62 -7.32 2.07
N PHE A 779 24.67 -7.16 2.97
CA PHE A 779 23.44 -7.95 3.09
C PHE A 779 22.20 -7.11 2.78
N VAL A 780 21.22 -7.75 2.16
CA VAL A 780 19.84 -7.26 2.07
C VAL A 780 18.96 -8.23 2.84
N VAL A 781 18.24 -7.74 3.84
CA VAL A 781 17.45 -8.60 4.76
C VAL A 781 15.97 -8.22 4.72
N VAL A 782 15.09 -9.22 4.75
CA VAL A 782 13.65 -9.04 4.76
C VAL A 782 12.96 -10.06 5.66
N SER A 783 11.94 -9.61 6.42
CA SER A 783 10.99 -10.48 7.12
C SER A 783 9.87 -10.89 6.17
N ALA A 784 9.60 -12.19 6.07
CA ALA A 784 8.59 -12.75 5.18
C ALA A 784 7.57 -13.61 5.97
N GLY A 785 6.53 -12.96 6.46
CA GLY A 785 5.44 -13.58 7.23
C GLY A 785 4.16 -13.86 6.42
N GLY A 786 4.14 -13.54 5.14
CA GLY A 786 2.98 -13.56 4.27
C GLY A 786 2.37 -12.18 4.04
N ALA A 787 1.94 -11.89 2.82
CA ALA A 787 1.23 -10.67 2.51
C ALA A 787 -0.23 -10.74 3.00
N ARG A 788 -0.86 -9.58 3.28
CA ARG A 788 -2.23 -9.51 3.84
C ARG A 788 -3.25 -10.25 2.98
N MET A 789 -3.17 -10.11 1.67
CA MET A 789 -4.14 -10.67 0.72
C MET A 789 -3.76 -12.07 0.22
N THR A 790 -2.68 -12.70 0.74
CA THR A 790 -2.30 -14.06 0.41
C THR A 790 -2.71 -15.04 1.51
N GLN A 791 -2.93 -16.29 1.15
CA GLN A 791 -3.27 -17.35 2.12
C GLN A 791 -2.01 -17.93 2.77
N GLU A 792 -0.89 -17.93 2.04
CA GLU A 792 0.38 -18.45 2.54
C GLU A 792 0.91 -17.54 3.64
N LYS A 793 1.23 -18.18 4.77
CA LYS A 793 1.76 -17.53 5.96
C LYS A 793 3.07 -18.20 6.36
N GLY A 794 3.93 -17.47 7.00
CA GLY A 794 5.25 -17.93 7.41
C GLY A 794 5.84 -17.06 8.51
N ASP A 795 7.10 -17.34 8.82
CA ASP A 795 7.84 -16.72 9.91
C ASP A 795 9.33 -16.60 9.54
N TYR A 796 9.60 -16.31 8.30
CA TYR A 796 10.97 -16.28 7.75
C TYR A 796 11.60 -14.90 7.96
N VAL A 797 12.90 -14.89 8.25
CA VAL A 797 13.80 -13.76 8.05
C VAL A 797 14.87 -14.24 7.07
N ILE A 798 15.02 -13.58 5.95
CA ILE A 798 15.88 -14.03 4.85
C ILE A 798 16.90 -12.95 4.53
N ALA A 799 18.17 -13.31 4.52
CA ALA A 799 19.27 -12.44 4.12
C ALA A 799 19.85 -12.88 2.78
N TYR A 800 20.12 -11.93 1.95
CA TYR A 800 20.74 -12.09 0.64
C TYR A 800 22.08 -11.36 0.61
N ALA A 801 23.09 -11.98 -0.02
CA ALA A 801 24.40 -11.38 -0.23
C ALA A 801 25.05 -11.93 -1.49
N LEU A 802 26.12 -11.30 -1.96
CA LEU A 802 26.94 -11.88 -3.00
C LEU A 802 27.67 -13.13 -2.47
N PRO A 803 28.04 -14.11 -3.31
CA PRO A 803 28.79 -15.29 -2.92
C PRO A 803 30.06 -14.91 -2.12
N LYS A 804 30.45 -15.77 -1.17
CA LYS A 804 31.75 -15.61 -0.49
C LYS A 804 32.85 -15.80 -1.53
N LYS A 805 33.81 -14.85 -1.59
CA LYS A 805 34.98 -14.96 -2.44
C LYS A 805 35.96 -15.97 -1.90
#